data_7b86b22e47a1e47d66acbc6d689fa566
#
_entry.id   7b86b22e47a1e47d66acbc6d689fa566
#
_cell.length_a   1.000
_cell.length_b   1.000
_cell.length_c   1.000
_cell.angle_alpha   90.00
_cell.angle_beta   90.00
_cell.angle_gamma   90.00
#
_symmetry.space_group_name_H-M   'P 1'
#
loop_
_entity.id
_entity.type
_entity.pdbx_description
1 polymer ?
#
loop_
_entity_poly.entity_id
_entity_poly.type
_entity_poly.pdbx_seq_one_letter_code
_entity_poly.pdbx_strand_id
1 'polypeptide(L)'
;MLQRNLFLALLLLNAAVSMAAYPVLKPTQDGIRIDADFSEGTWQQGDWHHGFKLLGSRNHNQAKPGNDTRFKIAADSENLYLAIDCLDQEPEKINANIQGPSSNPWRDDVVELFFAPSGRDEEYYQFVVSAGGGSWQMYWAEKGNIKPDPFEPLYEIASAKYAQGWRLELRIPLYAFYMTRNKFWQNEWFFNMARCRSANGEWSTWSALNNSFHEVANFQRLSGMPIRAAQKDIFIKNASAQVDSSQSQGAYGGSLSIDIEAVSEAAGEYLLLLNSEALKEEIRQIVQLKAGSNSLLLPNISFKKSGKIPLQLELLKDGKAIAQRRYPLRIAFRPLELRFDSPAYSKCFFPGQDSSRISGVASVNNSATRLELELAGQKYSFPVMDGKASFSLDCGAVDAENLELKFKAGEDSLTERIRRLPALDNDMLWIEAPGRLVLNGKKVFALGWYGPGWIVSKCFQEKYPSPADKHPVNVGGWVNLEPGRLIKGSEAAEAVRDVKPSQAMFDKVRQTIESKRGSDFWFYYLSDEPECRGVSPIYLKHIYDFVKELDPYHPVMIISRDPGDYLDCCDIANPHPYTGPIINDNGERVLNQPVERVRRTLAPLAAQGRGDKLLMLTPQAFSYSINSIYADYPTFDESNAAIWSAICNGAQGFTPYIYYDHAARPSLSLGYDFIYNSLHSLSSILSSKQNPPCSSSNENVDARLFKKDGLLLAVLVNPYPEAHSAMVSAEAFKEYKSLYRYREQAQLPLQQGRISVELPPYAVLVLSSKKIDQGMSSMAELRRNIDKAEGARASRGNLLFGRKKDIEVSSSYSTYTYQSDLEQRDKMFDGIVDVSAWKPVPQNELWYELAFTKFLPKFSKARVYGYGLEGMSFKIKKRGEWLEPKAVRKTEKYSLELDFGESLSSVSVRLDFVMPKDRKEMVELYEIELLE
;
A
#
# COMPACT_ATOMS: atom_id res chain seq x y z
N MET A 1 -42.62 20.15 -36.95
CA MET A 1 -41.23 20.63 -37.08
C MET A 1 -40.85 21.66 -36.02
N LEU A 2 -41.70 22.64 -35.71
CA LEU A 2 -41.38 23.68 -34.70
C LEU A 2 -41.19 23.13 -33.27
N GLN A 3 -41.98 22.15 -32.83
CA GLN A 3 -41.85 21.55 -31.48
C GLN A 3 -40.57 20.67 -31.34
N ARG A 4 -40.09 20.10 -32.41
CA ARG A 4 -38.86 19.27 -32.41
C ARG A 4 -37.59 20.13 -32.37
N ASN A 5 -37.63 21.32 -32.95
CA ASN A 5 -36.53 22.28 -32.91
C ASN A 5 -36.44 23.03 -31.56
N LEU A 6 -37.59 23.24 -30.88
CA LEU A 6 -37.61 23.81 -29.54
C LEU A 6 -37.02 22.82 -28.50
N PHE A 7 -37.30 21.51 -28.68
CA PHE A 7 -36.75 20.46 -27.79
C PHE A 7 -35.22 20.22 -27.98
N LEU A 8 -34.73 20.35 -29.24
CA LEU A 8 -33.29 20.32 -29.53
C LEU A 8 -32.60 21.60 -29.04
N ALA A 9 -33.22 22.74 -29.10
CA ALA A 9 -32.70 24.00 -28.55
C ALA A 9 -32.64 24.00 -27.03
N LEU A 10 -33.62 23.38 -26.34
CA LEU A 10 -33.61 23.19 -24.90
C LEU A 10 -32.59 22.11 -24.47
N LEU A 11 -32.36 21.06 -25.27
CA LEU A 11 -31.32 20.07 -25.04
C LEU A 11 -29.90 20.62 -25.27
N LEU A 12 -29.74 21.56 -26.20
CA LEU A 12 -28.48 22.26 -26.46
C LEU A 12 -28.22 23.39 -25.44
N LEU A 13 -29.25 23.93 -24.77
CA LEU A 13 -29.07 24.89 -23.67
C LEU A 13 -28.75 24.22 -22.32
N ASN A 14 -29.00 22.90 -22.15
CA ASN A 14 -28.61 22.16 -20.95
C ASN A 14 -27.23 21.53 -21.05
N ALA A 15 -26.50 21.68 -22.15
CA ALA A 15 -25.21 21.06 -22.41
C ALA A 15 -24.00 21.99 -22.27
N ALA A 16 -24.16 23.20 -21.72
CA ALA A 16 -23.02 24.06 -21.41
C ALA A 16 -23.38 25.06 -20.30
N VAL A 17 -23.54 24.57 -19.08
CA VAL A 17 -23.11 25.39 -17.95
C VAL A 17 -21.58 25.31 -18.01
N SER A 18 -20.96 26.17 -18.84
CA SER A 18 -19.53 26.48 -18.69
C SER A 18 -19.37 26.98 -17.28
N MET A 19 -18.76 26.15 -16.37
CA MET A 19 -18.34 26.65 -15.07
C MET A 19 -17.45 27.84 -15.34
N ALA A 20 -17.83 29.03 -14.85
CA ALA A 20 -17.05 30.24 -15.02
C ALA A 20 -15.65 29.98 -14.44
N ALA A 21 -14.61 30.17 -15.24
CA ALA A 21 -13.26 30.01 -14.75
C ALA A 21 -12.86 31.22 -13.90
N TYR A 22 -12.16 30.97 -12.81
CA TYR A 22 -11.71 32.01 -11.87
C TYR A 22 -10.38 32.58 -12.35
N PRO A 23 -10.26 33.92 -12.59
CA PRO A 23 -9.03 34.53 -13.03
C PRO A 23 -7.98 34.55 -11.91
N VAL A 24 -6.73 34.22 -12.24
CA VAL A 24 -5.60 34.41 -11.34
C VAL A 24 -5.13 35.85 -11.33
N LEU A 25 -4.69 36.33 -10.17
CA LEU A 25 -4.13 37.67 -9.99
C LEU A 25 -2.78 37.82 -10.72
N LYS A 26 -2.37 39.06 -10.96
CA LYS A 26 -1.01 39.37 -11.43
C LYS A 26 -0.25 40.02 -10.27
N PRO A 27 1.00 39.56 -10.00
CA PRO A 27 1.85 40.17 -9.00
C PRO A 27 2.06 41.66 -9.27
N THR A 28 2.05 42.45 -8.22
CA THR A 28 2.39 43.88 -8.24
C THR A 28 3.90 44.08 -8.30
N GLN A 29 4.35 45.32 -8.61
CA GLN A 29 5.78 45.63 -8.79
C GLN A 29 6.60 45.52 -7.50
N ASP A 30 5.97 45.58 -6.31
CA ASP A 30 6.59 45.36 -5.01
C ASP A 30 7.03 43.94 -4.76
N GLY A 31 6.56 42.98 -5.65
CA GLY A 31 6.86 41.57 -5.52
C GLY A 31 6.05 40.88 -4.41
N ILE A 32 6.31 39.58 -4.20
CA ILE A 32 5.71 38.79 -3.14
C ILE A 32 6.84 38.13 -2.33
N ARG A 33 6.86 38.38 -1.02
CA ARG A 33 7.69 37.61 -0.07
C ARG A 33 6.90 36.46 0.49
N ILE A 34 7.54 35.36 0.74
CA ILE A 34 6.93 34.19 1.33
C ILE A 34 7.23 34.18 2.83
N ASP A 35 6.39 34.90 3.59
CA ASP A 35 6.56 35.09 5.05
C ASP A 35 5.26 34.87 5.86
N ALA A 36 4.17 34.48 5.19
CA ALA A 36 2.82 34.27 5.74
C ALA A 36 2.17 35.58 6.28
N ASP A 37 2.65 36.73 5.83
CA ASP A 37 2.04 38.05 6.04
C ASP A 37 1.49 38.56 4.70
N PHE A 38 0.20 38.78 4.60
CA PHE A 38 -0.48 39.11 3.33
C PHE A 38 -0.51 40.65 3.14
N SER A 39 0.57 41.35 3.46
CA SER A 39 0.65 42.81 3.38
C SER A 39 0.97 43.34 1.99
N GLU A 40 1.49 42.53 1.07
CA GLU A 40 1.85 42.91 -0.29
C GLU A 40 0.66 43.40 -1.10
N GLY A 41 0.92 44.36 -1.99
CA GLY A 41 -0.10 44.96 -2.85
C GLY A 41 -0.85 43.91 -3.70
N THR A 42 -0.20 42.81 -4.06
CA THR A 42 -0.84 41.69 -4.78
C THR A 42 -2.01 41.12 -3.98
N TRP A 43 -1.83 40.90 -2.69
CA TRP A 43 -2.86 40.31 -1.81
C TRP A 43 -3.96 41.29 -1.44
N GLN A 44 -3.78 42.58 -1.72
CA GLN A 44 -4.81 43.60 -1.55
C GLN A 44 -5.74 43.71 -2.76
N GLN A 45 -5.39 43.06 -3.91
CA GLN A 45 -6.23 43.07 -5.10
C GLN A 45 -7.29 41.96 -5.04
N GLY A 46 -8.42 42.22 -5.69
CA GLY A 46 -9.49 41.25 -5.89
C GLY A 46 -10.11 40.67 -4.61
N ASP A 47 -11.11 39.87 -4.80
CA ASP A 47 -11.80 39.20 -3.70
C ASP A 47 -11.10 37.88 -3.30
N TRP A 48 -11.30 37.48 -2.06
CA TRP A 48 -10.88 36.16 -1.60
C TRP A 48 -11.81 35.09 -2.20
N HIS A 49 -11.21 34.01 -2.72
CA HIS A 49 -11.96 32.78 -2.99
C HIS A 49 -12.32 32.12 -1.67
N HIS A 50 -13.58 31.80 -1.49
CA HIS A 50 -14.17 31.23 -0.27
C HIS A 50 -15.30 30.25 -0.62
N GLY A 51 -16.10 29.83 0.36
CA GLY A 51 -17.26 28.98 0.14
C GLY A 51 -16.91 27.51 0.05
N PHE A 52 -15.95 27.06 0.85
CA PHE A 52 -15.63 25.65 1.02
C PHE A 52 -16.85 24.87 1.49
N LYS A 53 -16.90 23.61 1.15
CA LYS A 53 -17.99 22.66 1.44
C LYS A 53 -17.39 21.44 2.12
N LEU A 54 -18.17 20.77 2.96
CA LEU A 54 -17.73 19.49 3.49
C LEU A 54 -17.56 18.47 2.37
N LEU A 55 -16.59 17.59 2.46
CA LEU A 55 -16.44 16.46 1.56
C LEU A 55 -17.73 15.63 1.61
N GLY A 56 -18.22 15.16 0.47
CA GLY A 56 -19.54 14.54 0.36
C GLY A 56 -20.71 15.54 0.22
N SER A 57 -20.43 16.83 0.02
CA SER A 57 -21.41 17.92 -0.02
C SER A 57 -22.48 17.79 -1.12
N ARG A 58 -22.19 17.06 -2.21
CA ARG A 58 -23.20 16.78 -3.26
C ARG A 58 -24.37 15.94 -2.73
N ASN A 59 -24.08 15.06 -1.76
CA ASN A 59 -25.08 14.19 -1.15
C ASN A 59 -25.75 14.82 0.08
N HIS A 60 -25.09 15.82 0.71
CA HIS A 60 -25.55 16.50 1.92
C HIS A 60 -26.00 17.95 1.68
N ASN A 61 -26.59 18.25 0.54
CA ASN A 61 -27.13 19.58 0.19
C ASN A 61 -26.10 20.71 0.35
N GLN A 62 -24.84 20.47 0.02
CA GLN A 62 -23.76 21.43 0.12
C GLN A 62 -23.53 21.97 1.55
N ALA A 63 -23.50 21.08 2.50
CA ALA A 63 -23.20 21.43 3.89
C ALA A 63 -21.91 22.26 4.00
N LYS A 64 -21.96 23.30 4.84
CA LYS A 64 -20.82 24.19 5.09
C LYS A 64 -19.95 23.61 6.19
N PRO A 65 -18.61 23.74 6.12
CA PRO A 65 -17.72 23.41 7.23
C PRO A 65 -17.96 24.34 8.44
N GLY A 66 -17.61 23.85 9.62
CA GLY A 66 -17.63 24.66 10.85
C GLY A 66 -16.53 25.72 10.85
N ASN A 67 -15.41 25.48 10.15
CA ASN A 67 -14.26 26.36 10.04
C ASN A 67 -14.07 26.82 8.60
N ASP A 68 -13.99 28.13 8.37
CA ASP A 68 -13.89 28.70 7.04
C ASP A 68 -12.44 28.72 6.53
N THR A 69 -12.30 28.63 5.22
CA THR A 69 -11.03 28.73 4.51
C THR A 69 -11.20 29.65 3.32
N ARG A 70 -10.24 30.53 3.10
CA ARG A 70 -10.19 31.43 1.97
C ARG A 70 -8.79 31.53 1.39
N PHE A 71 -8.68 31.80 0.11
CA PHE A 71 -7.41 31.91 -0.56
C PHE A 71 -7.41 32.94 -1.69
N LYS A 72 -6.20 33.36 -2.05
CA LYS A 72 -5.91 34.09 -3.28
C LYS A 72 -4.82 33.36 -4.03
N ILE A 73 -4.84 33.44 -5.36
CA ILE A 73 -3.86 32.86 -6.24
C ILE A 73 -3.38 33.89 -7.25
N ALA A 74 -2.07 34.01 -7.42
CA ALA A 74 -1.44 34.88 -8.40
C ALA A 74 -0.46 34.11 -9.26
N ALA A 75 -0.20 34.57 -10.47
CA ALA A 75 0.80 33.97 -11.35
C ALA A 75 1.50 35.00 -12.20
N ASP A 76 2.81 34.84 -12.35
CA ASP A 76 3.63 35.50 -13.35
C ASP A 76 4.17 34.49 -14.39
N SER A 77 5.17 34.87 -15.17
CA SER A 77 5.76 34.00 -16.19
C SER A 77 6.62 32.85 -15.61
N GLU A 78 6.96 32.89 -14.32
CA GLU A 78 7.92 31.98 -13.71
C GLU A 78 7.34 31.21 -12.51
N ASN A 79 6.37 31.80 -11.80
CA ASN A 79 5.88 31.26 -10.53
C ASN A 79 4.36 31.34 -10.38
N LEU A 80 3.84 30.41 -9.60
CA LEU A 80 2.54 30.47 -8.94
C LEU A 80 2.73 30.89 -7.49
N TYR A 81 1.83 31.75 -7.02
CA TYR A 81 1.80 32.23 -5.63
C TYR A 81 0.41 31.96 -5.03
N LEU A 82 0.37 31.52 -3.79
CA LEU A 82 -0.86 31.34 -3.04
C LEU A 82 -0.76 31.99 -1.66
N ALA A 83 -1.81 32.75 -1.32
CA ALA A 83 -2.06 33.19 0.06
C ALA A 83 -3.31 32.46 0.55
N ILE A 84 -3.21 31.76 1.67
CA ILE A 84 -4.27 30.89 2.21
C ILE A 84 -4.49 31.24 3.67
N ASP A 85 -5.73 31.55 4.04
CA ASP A 85 -6.13 31.89 5.39
C ASP A 85 -7.16 30.86 5.89
N CYS A 86 -6.72 30.06 6.84
CA CYS A 86 -7.49 28.99 7.47
C CYS A 86 -8.04 29.48 8.81
N LEU A 87 -9.24 30.06 8.81
CA LEU A 87 -9.91 30.50 10.02
C LEU A 87 -10.29 29.29 10.89
N ASP A 88 -10.24 29.41 12.18
CA ASP A 88 -10.56 28.36 13.13
C ASP A 88 -11.27 28.92 14.37
N GLN A 89 -12.33 28.27 14.80
CA GLN A 89 -13.11 28.65 15.98
C GLN A 89 -12.38 28.29 17.29
N GLU A 90 -11.41 27.35 17.22
CA GLU A 90 -10.62 26.87 18.35
C GLU A 90 -9.12 26.86 17.97
N PRO A 91 -8.50 28.04 17.76
CA PRO A 91 -7.11 28.13 17.23
C PRO A 91 -6.06 27.44 18.11
N GLU A 92 -6.37 27.27 19.39
CA GLU A 92 -5.49 26.56 20.35
C GLU A 92 -5.42 25.06 20.08
N LYS A 93 -6.40 24.48 19.36
CA LYS A 93 -6.43 23.07 18.99
C LYS A 93 -5.76 22.76 17.65
N ILE A 94 -5.27 23.77 16.95
CA ILE A 94 -4.54 23.57 15.68
C ILE A 94 -3.23 22.84 15.93
N ASN A 95 -3.08 21.67 15.31
CA ASN A 95 -1.83 20.92 15.30
C ASN A 95 -0.87 21.49 14.24
N ALA A 96 0.34 21.85 14.65
CA ALA A 96 1.36 22.49 13.82
C ALA A 96 2.78 22.06 14.25
N ASN A 97 3.02 20.76 14.31
CA ASN A 97 4.24 20.17 14.87
C ASN A 97 5.25 19.73 13.81
N ILE A 98 4.80 19.52 12.57
CA ILE A 98 5.62 18.97 11.49
C ILE A 98 6.22 20.10 10.68
N GLN A 99 7.53 20.04 10.45
CA GLN A 99 8.27 21.01 9.66
C GLN A 99 9.03 20.35 8.52
N GLY A 100 9.14 21.05 7.38
CA GLY A 100 9.89 20.59 6.21
C GLY A 100 9.29 19.34 5.52
N PRO A 101 10.04 18.72 4.62
CA PRO A 101 9.57 17.51 3.92
C PRO A 101 9.23 16.38 4.88
N SER A 102 8.01 15.88 4.80
CA SER A 102 7.48 14.84 5.67
C SER A 102 6.63 13.85 4.85
N SER A 103 6.72 12.59 5.18
CA SER A 103 5.86 11.57 4.56
C SER A 103 4.46 11.52 5.16
N ASN A 104 4.21 12.24 6.26
CA ASN A 104 2.90 12.27 6.90
C ASN A 104 2.57 13.63 7.50
N PRO A 105 2.39 14.68 6.67
CA PRO A 105 1.98 16.00 7.16
C PRO A 105 0.55 16.00 7.72
N TRP A 106 -0.29 15.01 7.39
CA TRP A 106 -1.69 14.89 7.84
C TRP A 106 -1.88 14.64 9.35
N ARG A 107 -0.80 14.51 10.10
CA ARG A 107 -0.86 14.54 11.57
C ARG A 107 -1.11 15.93 12.13
N ASP A 108 -0.80 16.95 11.35
CA ASP A 108 -1.15 18.34 11.61
C ASP A 108 -2.45 18.72 10.91
N ASP A 109 -2.91 19.95 11.13
CA ASP A 109 -3.88 20.59 10.26
C ASP A 109 -3.24 20.88 8.92
N VAL A 110 -3.85 20.47 7.80
CA VAL A 110 -3.26 20.56 6.46
C VAL A 110 -4.17 21.22 5.45
N VAL A 111 -3.53 21.82 4.45
CA VAL A 111 -4.13 22.18 3.17
C VAL A 111 -3.55 21.29 2.09
N GLU A 112 -4.42 20.82 1.20
CA GLU A 112 -4.07 20.05 0.03
C GLU A 112 -4.44 20.82 -1.23
N LEU A 113 -3.48 20.98 -2.12
CA LEU A 113 -3.62 21.71 -3.39
C LEU A 113 -3.54 20.73 -4.54
N PHE A 114 -4.50 20.79 -5.44
CA PHE A 114 -4.58 19.90 -6.60
C PHE A 114 -4.56 20.74 -7.87
N PHE A 115 -3.60 20.49 -8.77
CA PHE A 115 -3.43 21.21 -10.04
C PHE A 115 -3.40 20.23 -11.21
N ALA A 116 -4.22 20.45 -12.23
CA ALA A 116 -4.15 19.74 -13.49
C ALA A 116 -3.87 20.72 -14.66
N PRO A 117 -2.58 20.97 -14.99
CA PRO A 117 -2.18 21.92 -16.00
C PRO A 117 -2.62 21.58 -17.42
N SER A 118 -2.89 20.32 -17.71
CA SER A 118 -3.40 19.86 -18.99
C SER A 118 -4.86 20.27 -19.26
N GLY A 119 -5.57 20.78 -18.24
CA GLY A 119 -7.00 21.06 -18.32
C GLY A 119 -7.85 19.79 -18.54
N ARG A 120 -7.33 18.62 -18.19
CA ARG A 120 -7.94 17.30 -18.31
C ARG A 120 -7.90 16.57 -16.98
N ASP A 121 -8.79 15.61 -16.79
CA ASP A 121 -8.88 14.80 -15.58
C ASP A 121 -7.95 13.56 -15.55
N GLU A 122 -7.04 13.45 -16.53
CA GLU A 122 -6.18 12.29 -16.70
C GLU A 122 -4.95 12.29 -15.79
N GLU A 123 -4.47 13.50 -15.43
CA GLU A 123 -3.29 13.66 -14.59
C GLU A 123 -3.37 14.93 -13.75
N TYR A 124 -2.75 14.92 -12.58
CA TYR A 124 -2.72 16.09 -11.69
C TYR A 124 -1.58 16.00 -10.68
N TYR A 125 -1.28 17.15 -10.09
CA TYR A 125 -0.31 17.31 -9.01
C TYR A 125 -1.04 17.57 -7.70
N GLN A 126 -0.53 17.01 -6.63
CA GLN A 126 -0.99 17.24 -5.27
C GLN A 126 0.17 17.77 -4.43
N PHE A 127 -0.05 18.89 -3.76
CA PHE A 127 0.87 19.44 -2.76
C PHE A 127 0.11 19.50 -1.44
N VAL A 128 0.71 18.99 -0.38
CA VAL A 128 0.14 18.99 0.96
C VAL A 128 1.05 19.78 1.85
N VAL A 129 0.51 20.78 2.55
CA VAL A 129 1.26 21.61 3.46
C VAL A 129 0.54 21.72 4.81
N SER A 130 1.26 21.46 5.90
CA SER A 130 0.71 21.52 7.25
C SER A 130 0.85 22.93 7.88
N ALA A 131 0.05 23.18 8.89
CA ALA A 131 0.12 24.39 9.69
C ALA A 131 1.48 24.63 10.36
N GLY A 132 2.29 23.58 10.54
CA GLY A 132 3.67 23.64 11.00
C GLY A 132 4.70 23.90 9.89
N GLY A 133 4.28 23.96 8.61
CA GLY A 133 5.19 24.04 7.45
C GLY A 133 5.71 22.70 6.98
N GLY A 134 5.17 21.59 7.47
CA GLY A 134 5.42 20.24 6.93
C GLY A 134 4.89 20.10 5.52
N SER A 135 5.63 19.46 4.63
CA SER A 135 5.25 19.36 3.21
C SER A 135 5.35 17.94 2.66
N TRP A 136 4.44 17.59 1.75
CA TRP A 136 4.44 16.38 0.97
C TRP A 136 3.85 16.68 -0.41
N GLN A 137 4.27 15.91 -1.43
CA GLN A 137 3.80 16.11 -2.79
C GLN A 137 3.72 14.81 -3.56
N MET A 138 2.82 14.76 -4.56
CA MET A 138 2.64 13.61 -5.44
C MET A 138 2.23 14.05 -6.85
N TYR A 139 2.69 13.31 -7.84
CA TYR A 139 2.16 13.36 -9.20
C TYR A 139 1.30 12.13 -9.45
N TRP A 140 0.06 12.37 -9.83
CA TRP A 140 -0.91 11.34 -10.17
C TRP A 140 -1.05 11.27 -11.69
N ALA A 141 -0.75 10.12 -12.27
CA ALA A 141 -0.95 9.85 -13.69
C ALA A 141 -2.19 8.97 -13.88
N GLU A 142 -2.89 9.12 -15.01
CA GLU A 142 -3.96 8.22 -15.43
C GLU A 142 -5.00 7.89 -14.34
N LYS A 143 -5.87 8.85 -14.02
CA LYS A 143 -7.02 8.66 -13.11
C LYS A 143 -6.70 7.97 -11.78
N GLY A 144 -5.60 8.32 -11.15
CA GLY A 144 -5.26 7.84 -9.81
C GLY A 144 -4.22 6.73 -9.75
N ASN A 145 -3.64 6.33 -10.88
CA ASN A 145 -2.47 5.49 -10.87
C ASN A 145 -1.25 6.27 -10.37
N ILE A 146 -0.67 5.79 -9.27
CA ILE A 146 0.55 6.38 -8.71
C ILE A 146 1.71 6.05 -9.64
N LYS A 147 2.38 7.06 -10.21
CA LYS A 147 3.65 6.82 -10.88
C LYS A 147 4.71 6.46 -9.85
N PRO A 148 5.53 5.44 -10.13
CA PRO A 148 6.63 5.05 -9.24
C PRO A 148 7.77 6.08 -9.21
N ASP A 149 7.80 7.04 -10.14
CA ASP A 149 8.85 8.05 -10.18
C ASP A 149 8.71 9.05 -9.03
N PRO A 150 9.77 9.31 -8.27
CA PRO A 150 9.74 10.29 -7.20
C PRO A 150 9.40 11.68 -7.76
N PHE A 151 8.37 12.30 -7.21
CA PHE A 151 8.01 13.69 -7.50
C PHE A 151 8.48 14.56 -6.34
N GLU A 152 9.62 15.18 -6.48
CA GLU A 152 10.31 15.96 -5.47
C GLU A 152 10.65 17.37 -5.99
N PRO A 153 9.64 18.24 -6.24
CA PRO A 153 9.86 19.62 -6.67
C PRO A 153 10.44 20.47 -5.55
N LEU A 154 11.07 21.57 -5.92
CA LEU A 154 11.43 22.63 -4.99
C LEU A 154 10.42 23.76 -5.06
N TYR A 155 9.94 24.21 -3.91
CA TYR A 155 9.03 25.34 -3.76
C TYR A 155 9.19 25.94 -2.36
N GLU A 156 8.74 27.19 -2.19
CA GLU A 156 8.88 27.91 -0.94
C GLU A 156 7.57 27.90 -0.16
N ILE A 157 7.67 27.80 1.16
CA ILE A 157 6.55 27.74 2.09
C ILE A 157 6.84 28.63 3.28
N ALA A 158 5.87 29.45 3.65
CA ALA A 158 5.80 30.08 4.96
C ALA A 158 4.45 29.77 5.61
N SER A 159 4.46 29.39 6.87
CA SER A 159 3.26 29.13 7.65
C SER A 159 3.35 29.75 9.02
N ALA A 160 2.25 30.37 9.49
CA ALA A 160 2.19 31.03 10.78
C ALA A 160 0.81 30.86 11.43
N LYS A 161 0.79 30.53 12.72
CA LYS A 161 -0.42 30.57 13.56
C LYS A 161 -0.69 31.99 14.02
N TYR A 162 -1.96 32.36 14.11
CA TYR A 162 -2.37 33.67 14.66
C TYR A 162 -3.68 33.51 15.46
N ALA A 163 -4.20 34.59 16.02
CA ALA A 163 -5.31 34.53 16.96
C ALA A 163 -6.62 33.97 16.41
N GLN A 164 -6.82 33.95 15.08
CA GLN A 164 -8.07 33.51 14.43
C GLN A 164 -7.88 32.23 13.59
N GLY A 165 -6.68 31.63 13.61
CA GLY A 165 -6.40 30.45 12.80
C GLY A 165 -4.93 30.33 12.43
N TRP A 166 -4.67 29.96 11.17
CA TRP A 166 -3.31 29.92 10.63
C TRP A 166 -3.28 30.33 9.16
N ARG A 167 -2.15 30.83 8.74
CA ARG A 167 -1.90 31.34 7.40
C ARG A 167 -0.80 30.55 6.72
N LEU A 168 -0.92 30.43 5.42
CA LEU A 168 0.03 29.74 4.58
C LEU A 168 0.29 30.57 3.33
N GLU A 169 1.57 30.75 3.01
CA GLU A 169 1.99 31.38 1.77
C GLU A 169 2.95 30.48 1.02
N LEU A 170 2.78 30.41 -0.31
CA LEU A 170 3.53 29.51 -1.19
C LEU A 170 4.03 30.25 -2.42
N ARG A 171 5.24 29.94 -2.83
CA ARG A 171 5.76 30.21 -4.18
C ARG A 171 6.15 28.89 -4.83
N ILE A 172 5.43 28.49 -5.88
CA ILE A 172 5.66 27.26 -6.64
C ILE A 172 6.20 27.66 -8.01
N PRO A 173 7.50 27.45 -8.30
CA PRO A 173 8.04 27.70 -9.62
C PRO A 173 7.35 26.85 -10.69
N LEU A 174 7.09 27.41 -11.86
CA LEU A 174 6.39 26.67 -12.92
C LEU A 174 7.15 25.41 -13.37
N TYR A 175 8.47 25.39 -13.27
CA TYR A 175 9.25 24.19 -13.53
C TYR A 175 9.06 23.07 -12.48
N ALA A 176 8.39 23.35 -11.35
CA ALA A 176 8.00 22.30 -10.40
C ALA A 176 6.98 21.30 -11.01
N PHE A 177 6.23 21.70 -12.03
CA PHE A 177 5.26 20.85 -12.73
C PHE A 177 5.90 20.03 -13.86
N TYR A 178 7.09 19.47 -13.67
CA TYR A 178 7.92 18.85 -14.71
C TYR A 178 7.41 17.51 -15.24
N MET A 179 6.44 16.86 -14.58
CA MET A 179 5.91 15.57 -15.02
C MET A 179 4.95 15.72 -16.24
N THR A 180 4.36 16.89 -16.44
CA THR A 180 3.43 17.18 -17.58
C THR A 180 4.18 17.56 -18.87
N ARG A 181 5.40 17.10 -19.06
CA ARG A 181 6.28 17.50 -20.16
C ARG A 181 5.78 17.14 -21.57
N ASN A 182 5.02 16.07 -21.73
CA ASN A 182 4.54 15.58 -23.03
C ASN A 182 3.14 16.10 -23.38
N LYS A 183 2.54 16.95 -22.56
CA LYS A 183 1.19 17.50 -22.74
C LYS A 183 1.26 19.02 -22.75
N PHE A 184 0.41 19.64 -23.57
CA PHE A 184 0.31 21.10 -23.61
C PHE A 184 -0.38 21.59 -22.35
N TRP A 185 0.21 22.54 -21.67
CA TRP A 185 -0.49 23.30 -20.65
C TRP A 185 -1.58 24.15 -21.30
N GLN A 186 -2.72 24.18 -20.64
CA GLN A 186 -3.83 25.03 -21.08
C GLN A 186 -3.74 26.38 -20.39
N ASN A 187 -4.44 27.36 -20.92
CA ASN A 187 -4.65 28.67 -20.26
C ASN A 187 -5.62 28.55 -19.08
N GLU A 188 -6.38 27.47 -19.02
CA GLU A 188 -7.24 27.11 -17.90
C GLU A 188 -6.77 25.79 -17.29
N TRP A 189 -6.52 25.79 -15.98
CA TRP A 189 -6.16 24.59 -15.23
C TRP A 189 -7.33 24.14 -14.39
N PHE A 190 -7.50 22.84 -14.24
CA PHE A 190 -8.33 22.36 -13.15
C PHE A 190 -7.60 22.55 -11.83
N PHE A 191 -8.33 23.03 -10.84
CA PHE A 191 -7.80 23.30 -9.52
C PHE A 191 -8.81 22.99 -8.43
N ASN A 192 -8.32 22.41 -7.34
CA ASN A 192 -9.05 22.30 -6.09
C ASN A 192 -8.14 22.55 -4.91
N MET A 193 -8.72 23.03 -3.84
CA MET A 193 -8.09 23.15 -2.53
C MET A 193 -8.96 22.42 -1.52
N ALA A 194 -8.33 21.61 -0.68
CA ALA A 194 -8.97 20.94 0.44
C ALA A 194 -8.28 21.33 1.75
N ARG A 195 -9.02 21.29 2.86
CA ARG A 195 -8.49 21.44 4.22
C ARG A 195 -8.90 20.26 5.05
N CYS A 196 -7.95 19.68 5.78
CA CYS A 196 -8.20 18.66 6.78
C CYS A 196 -7.84 19.24 8.16
N ARG A 197 -8.85 19.37 9.04
CA ARG A 197 -8.67 19.78 10.42
C ARG A 197 -8.55 18.54 11.29
N SER A 198 -7.38 18.36 11.89
CA SER A 198 -7.04 17.14 12.63
C SER A 198 -7.80 16.98 13.96
N ALA A 199 -8.16 18.09 14.61
CA ALA A 199 -8.76 18.09 15.94
C ALA A 199 -10.16 17.44 15.99
N ASN A 200 -10.97 17.55 14.93
CA ASN A 200 -12.33 17.02 14.85
C ASN A 200 -12.59 16.16 13.61
N GLY A 201 -11.58 15.93 12.77
CA GLY A 201 -11.73 15.18 11.52
C GLY A 201 -12.58 15.90 10.46
N GLU A 202 -12.66 17.23 10.51
CA GLU A 202 -13.39 18.01 9.51
C GLU A 202 -12.61 18.09 8.19
N TRP A 203 -13.22 17.61 7.12
CA TRP A 203 -12.66 17.64 5.77
C TRP A 203 -13.51 18.53 4.89
N SER A 204 -12.90 19.59 4.38
CA SER A 204 -13.56 20.55 3.52
C SER A 204 -12.82 20.76 2.20
N THR A 205 -13.54 21.21 1.18
CA THR A 205 -13.02 21.34 -0.20
C THR A 205 -13.70 22.51 -0.90
N TRP A 206 -12.93 23.22 -1.73
CA TRP A 206 -13.45 24.36 -2.50
C TRP A 206 -14.41 23.93 -3.61
N SER A 207 -14.08 22.84 -4.33
CA SER A 207 -15.00 22.18 -5.27
C SER A 207 -16.00 21.32 -4.52
N ALA A 208 -17.23 21.16 -5.04
CA ALA A 208 -18.20 20.23 -4.48
C ALA A 208 -17.87 18.80 -4.89
N LEU A 209 -17.28 18.04 -3.99
CA LEU A 209 -16.83 16.66 -4.22
C LEU A 209 -17.68 15.67 -3.43
N ASN A 210 -17.78 14.41 -3.93
CA ASN A 210 -18.63 13.39 -3.34
C ASN A 210 -17.90 12.52 -2.31
N ASN A 211 -16.81 11.86 -2.74
CA ASN A 211 -16.21 10.77 -1.97
C ASN A 211 -14.74 10.99 -1.68
N SER A 212 -14.08 11.81 -2.50
CA SER A 212 -12.62 11.94 -2.43
C SER A 212 -12.18 13.31 -2.94
N PHE A 213 -11.07 13.82 -2.43
CA PHE A 213 -10.40 15.00 -2.97
C PHE A 213 -9.81 14.77 -4.38
N HIS A 214 -9.79 13.54 -4.87
CA HIS A 214 -9.20 13.13 -6.15
C HIS A 214 -10.19 13.09 -7.32
N GLU A 215 -11.36 13.72 -7.20
CA GLU A 215 -12.38 13.80 -8.25
C GLU A 215 -12.09 14.96 -9.22
N VAL A 216 -11.01 14.86 -10.01
CA VAL A 216 -10.49 15.96 -10.86
C VAL A 216 -11.51 16.52 -11.84
N ALA A 217 -12.37 15.67 -12.42
CA ALA A 217 -13.44 16.10 -13.33
C ALA A 217 -14.46 17.08 -12.69
N ASN A 218 -14.51 17.13 -11.35
CA ASN A 218 -15.39 18.01 -10.57
C ASN A 218 -14.67 19.26 -10.04
N PHE A 219 -13.38 19.45 -10.34
CA PHE A 219 -12.62 20.61 -9.90
C PHE A 219 -13.10 21.90 -10.58
N GLN A 220 -12.92 23.00 -9.88
CA GLN A 220 -13.08 24.35 -10.44
C GLN A 220 -11.97 24.62 -11.45
N ARG A 221 -12.12 25.69 -12.22
CA ARG A 221 -11.14 26.10 -13.22
C ARG A 221 -10.53 27.43 -12.85
N LEU A 222 -9.21 27.52 -12.98
CA LEU A 222 -8.47 28.78 -12.95
C LEU A 222 -8.18 29.22 -14.37
N SER A 223 -8.39 30.51 -14.69
CA SER A 223 -8.10 31.10 -15.98
C SER A 223 -6.95 32.10 -15.90
N GLY A 224 -6.34 32.39 -17.04
CA GLY A 224 -5.18 33.28 -17.11
C GLY A 224 -3.88 32.65 -16.56
N MET A 225 -3.85 31.33 -16.51
CA MET A 225 -2.67 30.59 -16.13
C MET A 225 -1.56 30.74 -17.16
N PRO A 226 -0.27 30.84 -16.73
CA PRO A 226 0.82 30.96 -17.67
C PRO A 226 0.98 29.68 -18.49
N ILE A 227 1.12 29.85 -19.81
CA ILE A 227 1.45 28.74 -20.72
C ILE A 227 2.97 28.74 -20.86
N ARG A 228 3.62 27.66 -20.43
CA ARG A 228 5.08 27.52 -20.53
C ARG A 228 5.46 26.39 -21.48
N ALA A 229 6.18 26.73 -22.52
CA ALA A 229 6.77 25.77 -23.47
C ALA A 229 8.06 25.11 -22.89
N ALA A 230 8.83 25.84 -22.11
CA ALA A 230 10.20 25.51 -21.70
C ALA A 230 10.33 24.27 -20.78
N GLN A 231 9.30 23.84 -20.09
CA GLN A 231 9.36 22.64 -19.26
C GLN A 231 9.49 21.32 -20.04
N LYS A 232 9.26 21.37 -21.35
CA LYS A 232 9.39 20.21 -22.23
C LYS A 232 10.83 19.98 -22.66
N ASP A 233 11.68 20.95 -22.47
CA ASP A 233 12.97 21.00 -23.12
C ASP A 233 13.99 20.13 -22.41
N ILE A 234 13.95 20.08 -21.07
CA ILE A 234 14.89 19.30 -20.25
C ILE A 234 14.15 18.59 -19.13
N PHE A 235 14.47 17.31 -18.95
CA PHE A 235 13.95 16.49 -17.88
C PHE A 235 15.06 15.68 -17.19
N ILE A 236 15.28 15.92 -15.90
CA ILE A 236 16.19 15.13 -15.07
C ILE A 236 15.47 13.84 -14.68
N LYS A 237 15.87 12.70 -15.27
CA LYS A 237 15.19 11.41 -15.07
C LYS A 237 15.58 10.71 -13.79
N ASN A 238 16.87 10.63 -13.54
CA ASN A 238 17.41 9.78 -12.49
C ASN A 238 18.71 10.37 -11.94
N ALA A 239 19.02 10.01 -10.69
CA ALA A 239 20.34 10.20 -10.10
C ALA A 239 20.66 8.99 -9.22
N SER A 240 21.87 8.45 -9.33
CA SER A 240 22.33 7.33 -8.53
C SER A 240 23.77 7.50 -8.07
N ALA A 241 24.09 7.03 -6.87
CA ALA A 241 25.45 6.99 -6.33
C ALA A 241 26.01 5.58 -6.40
N GLN A 242 27.25 5.49 -6.85
CA GLN A 242 28.07 4.29 -6.67
C GLN A 242 29.20 4.62 -5.71
N VAL A 243 29.35 3.86 -4.64
CA VAL A 243 30.44 4.02 -3.68
C VAL A 243 31.38 2.83 -3.85
N ASP A 244 32.65 3.11 -4.05
CA ASP A 244 33.68 2.14 -4.42
C ASP A 244 34.86 2.06 -3.43
N SER A 245 35.01 3.05 -2.52
CA SER A 245 36.12 3.05 -1.57
C SER A 245 35.80 3.74 -0.25
N SER A 246 36.47 3.30 0.82
CA SER A 246 36.57 4.05 2.07
C SER A 246 37.77 5.01 1.99
N GLN A 247 37.58 6.27 2.29
CA GLN A 247 38.64 7.29 2.26
C GLN A 247 39.21 7.60 3.64
N SER A 248 38.35 7.62 4.67
CA SER A 248 38.70 7.82 6.09
C SER A 248 37.44 7.51 6.93
N GLN A 249 37.55 7.52 8.25
CA GLN A 249 36.37 7.35 9.12
C GLN A 249 35.23 8.28 8.73
N GLY A 250 34.13 7.70 8.20
CA GLY A 250 32.91 8.39 7.82
C GLY A 250 32.95 9.13 6.46
N ALA A 251 34.01 8.94 5.66
CA ALA A 251 34.07 9.45 4.28
C ALA A 251 34.27 8.31 3.29
N TYR A 252 33.53 8.37 2.18
CA TYR A 252 33.49 7.34 1.14
C TYR A 252 33.72 7.97 -0.23
N GLY A 253 34.52 7.33 -1.06
CA GLY A 253 34.79 7.74 -2.44
C GLY A 253 33.92 6.98 -3.44
N GLY A 254 33.49 7.66 -4.49
CA GLY A 254 32.68 7.04 -5.53
C GLY A 254 32.34 7.97 -6.68
N SER A 255 31.21 7.71 -7.32
CA SER A 255 30.70 8.47 -8.46
C SER A 255 29.22 8.74 -8.34
N LEU A 256 28.75 9.78 -9.07
CA LEU A 256 27.33 10.06 -9.28
C LEU A 256 27.01 9.90 -10.77
N SER A 257 25.94 9.18 -11.06
CA SER A 257 25.36 9.10 -12.40
C SER A 257 24.06 9.88 -12.44
N ILE A 258 23.87 10.75 -13.46
CA ILE A 258 22.67 11.57 -13.63
C ILE A 258 22.17 11.39 -15.05
N ASP A 259 20.90 10.98 -15.20
CA ASP A 259 20.24 10.80 -16.49
C ASP A 259 19.33 11.99 -16.78
N ILE A 260 19.57 12.65 -17.93
CA ILE A 260 18.85 13.83 -18.37
C ILE A 260 18.35 13.61 -19.78
N GLU A 261 17.11 13.98 -20.06
CA GLU A 261 16.54 14.02 -21.40
C GLU A 261 16.37 15.48 -21.84
N ALA A 262 16.86 15.81 -23.04
CA ALA A 262 16.74 17.13 -23.62
C ALA A 262 16.12 17.05 -25.02
N VAL A 263 15.22 17.97 -25.41
CA VAL A 263 14.74 18.12 -26.76
C VAL A 263 15.82 18.78 -27.65
N SER A 264 15.65 18.75 -28.98
CA SER A 264 16.67 19.24 -29.92
C SER A 264 17.04 20.72 -29.72
N GLU A 265 16.03 21.53 -29.40
CA GLU A 265 16.18 22.98 -29.16
C GLU A 265 16.86 23.29 -27.83
N ALA A 266 16.89 22.33 -26.95
CA ALA A 266 17.51 22.43 -25.62
C ALA A 266 18.93 21.83 -25.60
N ALA A 267 19.46 21.36 -26.73
CA ALA A 267 20.86 20.95 -26.79
C ALA A 267 21.77 22.15 -26.55
N GLY A 268 22.83 22.01 -25.73
CA GLY A 268 23.74 23.10 -25.42
C GLY A 268 24.49 22.96 -24.12
N GLU A 269 25.15 24.04 -23.72
CA GLU A 269 25.92 24.11 -22.47
C GLU A 269 25.07 24.59 -21.30
N TYR A 270 25.25 23.94 -20.16
CA TYR A 270 24.52 24.23 -18.91
C TYR A 270 25.47 24.14 -17.71
N LEU A 271 25.20 24.93 -16.67
CA LEU A 271 25.82 24.74 -15.38
C LEU A 271 24.97 23.80 -14.54
N LEU A 272 25.51 22.62 -14.21
CA LEU A 272 24.92 21.66 -13.26
C LEU A 272 25.37 22.02 -11.85
N LEU A 273 24.41 22.22 -10.96
CA LEU A 273 24.61 22.38 -9.52
C LEU A 273 24.04 21.19 -8.78
N LEU A 274 24.83 20.62 -7.87
CA LEU A 274 24.40 19.53 -7.00
C LEU A 274 24.69 19.88 -5.57
N ASN A 275 23.66 19.84 -4.75
CA ASN A 275 23.75 20.11 -3.33
C ASN A 275 23.08 18.98 -2.51
N SER A 276 23.76 18.49 -1.48
CA SER A 276 23.26 17.47 -0.55
C SER A 276 24.09 17.49 0.72
N GLU A 277 23.43 17.21 1.86
CA GLU A 277 24.20 16.95 3.09
C GLU A 277 25.08 15.70 3.03
N ALA A 278 24.85 14.81 2.06
CA ALA A 278 25.68 13.64 1.84
C ALA A 278 27.00 13.98 1.16
N LEU A 279 27.09 15.09 0.45
CA LEU A 279 28.30 15.50 -0.26
C LEU A 279 29.24 16.31 0.66
N LYS A 280 30.53 16.19 0.43
CA LYS A 280 31.53 16.97 1.17
C LYS A 280 31.41 18.45 0.86
N GLU A 281 31.10 18.80 -0.38
CA GLU A 281 30.95 20.17 -0.91
C GLU A 281 29.90 20.18 -2.04
N GLU A 282 29.36 21.35 -2.34
CA GLU A 282 28.52 21.57 -3.51
C GLU A 282 29.32 21.31 -4.81
N ILE A 283 28.72 20.58 -5.72
CA ILE A 283 29.33 20.28 -7.02
C ILE A 283 28.80 21.27 -8.03
N ARG A 284 29.73 21.94 -8.74
CA ARG A 284 29.46 22.87 -9.84
C ARG A 284 30.19 22.40 -11.08
N GLN A 285 29.46 22.02 -12.13
CA GLN A 285 30.05 21.49 -13.32
C GLN A 285 29.36 21.98 -14.59
N ILE A 286 30.13 22.44 -15.56
CA ILE A 286 29.63 22.72 -16.91
C ILE A 286 29.40 21.38 -17.61
N VAL A 287 28.19 21.18 -18.16
CA VAL A 287 27.78 19.97 -18.86
C VAL A 287 27.24 20.33 -20.23
N GLN A 288 27.60 19.52 -21.25
CA GLN A 288 27.12 19.66 -22.61
C GLN A 288 26.00 18.63 -22.84
N LEU A 289 24.75 19.09 -23.02
CA LEU A 289 23.64 18.23 -23.33
C LEU A 289 23.42 18.13 -24.84
N LYS A 290 23.18 16.90 -25.29
CA LYS A 290 22.75 16.59 -26.68
C LYS A 290 21.24 16.38 -26.71
N ALA A 291 20.63 16.51 -27.86
CA ALA A 291 19.23 16.10 -28.05
C ALA A 291 19.06 14.62 -27.73
N GLY A 292 17.97 14.30 -27.01
CA GLY A 292 17.67 12.95 -26.52
C GLY A 292 18.22 12.69 -25.15
N SER A 293 18.53 11.43 -24.86
CA SER A 293 19.00 10.96 -23.55
C SER A 293 20.49 11.24 -23.35
N ASN A 294 20.81 11.82 -22.19
CA ASN A 294 22.17 12.09 -21.73
C ASN A 294 22.37 11.35 -20.40
N SER A 295 23.49 10.65 -20.26
CA SER A 295 23.93 10.04 -19.01
C SER A 295 25.25 10.67 -18.59
N LEU A 296 25.24 11.45 -17.53
CA LEU A 296 26.38 12.15 -16.98
C LEU A 296 27.01 11.33 -15.87
N LEU A 297 28.28 10.98 -16.01
CA LEU A 297 29.04 10.34 -14.94
C LEU A 297 29.98 11.37 -14.30
N LEU A 298 29.83 11.60 -13.01
CA LEU A 298 30.69 12.46 -12.20
C LEU A 298 31.57 11.57 -11.33
N PRO A 299 32.85 11.38 -11.66
CA PRO A 299 33.77 10.56 -10.90
C PRO A 299 34.34 11.33 -9.71
N ASN A 300 35.02 10.62 -8.81
CA ASN A 300 35.78 11.16 -7.68
C ASN A 300 34.92 11.98 -6.69
N ILE A 301 33.68 11.58 -6.49
CA ILE A 301 32.79 12.19 -5.53
C ILE A 301 33.14 11.70 -4.12
N SER A 302 33.16 12.61 -3.15
CA SER A 302 33.37 12.30 -1.73
C SER A 302 32.06 12.44 -0.98
N PHE A 303 31.58 11.31 -0.43
CA PHE A 303 30.39 11.24 0.41
C PHE A 303 30.78 11.24 1.88
N LYS A 304 30.06 12.01 2.71
CA LYS A 304 30.26 12.09 4.17
C LYS A 304 29.16 11.44 4.99
N LYS A 305 28.10 10.94 4.33
CA LYS A 305 26.99 10.21 4.97
C LYS A 305 26.53 9.05 4.10
N SER A 306 26.11 7.97 4.73
CA SER A 306 25.36 6.87 4.09
C SER A 306 23.89 6.95 4.48
N GLY A 307 23.02 6.38 3.65
CA GLY A 307 21.57 6.38 3.86
C GLY A 307 20.81 6.86 2.63
N LYS A 308 19.52 7.11 2.80
CA LYS A 308 18.66 7.75 1.79
C LYS A 308 18.62 9.25 2.07
N ILE A 309 19.38 10.02 1.31
CA ILE A 309 19.63 11.45 1.54
C ILE A 309 19.20 12.25 0.31
N PRO A 310 18.43 13.35 0.44
CA PRO A 310 18.04 14.14 -0.72
C PRO A 310 19.24 14.81 -1.39
N LEU A 311 19.31 14.67 -2.72
CA LEU A 311 20.19 15.39 -3.62
C LEU A 311 19.37 16.43 -4.35
N GLN A 312 19.72 17.70 -4.23
CA GLN A 312 19.16 18.79 -5.01
C GLN A 312 19.97 18.95 -6.29
N LEU A 313 19.30 18.89 -7.45
CA LEU A 313 19.88 19.04 -8.77
C LEU A 313 19.27 20.26 -9.44
N GLU A 314 20.13 21.13 -10.00
CA GLU A 314 19.71 22.28 -10.77
C GLU A 314 20.54 22.38 -12.07
N LEU A 315 19.87 22.70 -13.18
CA LEU A 315 20.49 23.07 -14.43
C LEU A 315 20.23 24.53 -14.72
N LEU A 316 21.28 25.28 -14.85
CA LEU A 316 21.22 26.72 -15.13
C LEU A 316 21.73 27.04 -16.52
N LYS A 317 21.06 27.99 -17.18
CA LYS A 317 21.53 28.63 -18.44
C LYS A 317 21.43 30.15 -18.25
N ASP A 318 22.50 30.86 -18.55
CA ASP A 318 22.59 32.31 -18.37
C ASP A 318 22.17 32.78 -16.94
N GLY A 319 22.56 32.00 -15.93
CA GLY A 319 22.26 32.27 -14.52
C GLY A 319 20.83 31.97 -14.08
N LYS A 320 19.95 31.49 -14.98
CA LYS A 320 18.58 31.13 -14.65
C LYS A 320 18.41 29.62 -14.54
N ALA A 321 17.66 29.14 -13.53
CA ALA A 321 17.31 27.74 -13.41
C ALA A 321 16.34 27.33 -14.54
N ILE A 322 16.75 26.35 -15.36
CA ILE A 322 15.96 25.81 -16.46
C ILE A 322 15.28 24.51 -16.03
N ALA A 323 15.94 23.68 -15.24
CA ALA A 323 15.38 22.48 -14.66
C ALA A 323 15.90 22.31 -13.24
N GLN A 324 15.04 21.87 -12.35
CA GLN A 324 15.38 21.67 -10.95
C GLN A 324 14.62 20.47 -10.41
N ARG A 325 15.29 19.64 -9.62
CA ARG A 325 14.67 18.46 -8.99
C ARG A 325 15.38 18.10 -7.71
N ARG A 326 14.62 17.63 -6.72
CA ARG A 326 15.16 16.90 -5.58
C ARG A 326 15.08 15.40 -5.87
N TYR A 327 16.15 14.67 -5.59
CA TYR A 327 16.21 13.24 -5.83
C TYR A 327 16.66 12.51 -4.56
N PRO A 328 15.95 11.45 -4.10
CA PRO A 328 16.36 10.67 -2.93
C PRO A 328 17.55 9.78 -3.28
N LEU A 329 18.77 10.28 -3.06
CA LEU A 329 19.99 9.54 -3.34
C LEU A 329 20.21 8.48 -2.27
N ARG A 330 20.41 7.23 -2.70
CA ARG A 330 20.75 6.12 -1.80
C ARG A 330 22.25 5.90 -1.83
N ILE A 331 22.91 6.08 -0.68
CA ILE A 331 24.33 5.86 -0.49
C ILE A 331 24.47 4.72 0.52
N ALA A 332 24.94 3.56 0.04
CA ALA A 332 25.17 2.40 0.88
C ALA A 332 26.63 1.94 0.74
N PHE A 333 27.36 2.01 1.82
CA PHE A 333 28.75 1.51 1.87
C PHE A 333 29.10 0.99 3.25
N ARG A 334 29.65 -0.23 3.29
CA ARG A 334 30.19 -0.84 4.48
C ARG A 334 31.59 -1.37 4.15
N PRO A 335 32.65 -0.84 4.76
CA PRO A 335 34.01 -1.27 4.46
C PRO A 335 34.27 -2.74 4.85
N LEU A 336 33.57 -3.22 5.85
CA LEU A 336 33.56 -4.63 6.28
C LEU A 336 32.12 -5.06 6.55
N GLU A 337 31.64 -6.06 5.82
CA GLU A 337 30.29 -6.63 6.00
C GLU A 337 30.39 -8.14 6.23
N LEU A 338 29.71 -8.66 7.22
CA LEU A 338 29.73 -10.05 7.59
C LEU A 338 28.43 -10.75 7.29
N ARG A 339 28.47 -11.88 6.64
CA ARG A 339 27.39 -12.84 6.51
C ARG A 339 27.79 -14.15 7.18
N PHE A 340 27.01 -14.59 8.16
CA PHE A 340 27.21 -15.87 8.81
C PHE A 340 26.41 -16.96 8.07
N ASP A 341 27.08 -18.07 7.78
CA ASP A 341 26.46 -19.29 7.26
C ASP A 341 26.09 -20.25 8.42
N SER A 342 26.86 -20.21 9.53
CA SER A 342 26.54 -20.87 10.80
C SER A 342 27.06 -20.01 11.99
N PRO A 343 26.16 -19.57 12.90
CA PRO A 343 24.68 -19.59 12.78
C PRO A 343 24.20 -18.52 11.82
N ALA A 344 23.30 -18.90 10.89
CA ALA A 344 22.81 -18.00 9.85
C ALA A 344 21.76 -17.01 10.36
N TYR A 345 20.95 -17.40 11.36
CA TYR A 345 19.83 -16.61 11.84
C TYR A 345 20.13 -15.94 13.19
N SER A 346 19.89 -14.63 13.27
CA SER A 346 20.02 -13.80 14.47
C SER A 346 21.35 -13.96 15.23
N LYS A 347 22.38 -14.49 14.59
CA LYS A 347 23.69 -14.81 15.22
C LYS A 347 23.52 -15.70 16.47
N CYS A 348 22.57 -16.65 16.42
CA CYS A 348 22.21 -17.53 17.52
C CYS A 348 22.21 -18.98 17.07
N PHE A 349 22.77 -19.86 17.91
CA PHE A 349 22.53 -21.30 17.85
C PHE A 349 21.30 -21.64 18.67
N PHE A 350 20.31 -22.26 18.06
CA PHE A 350 19.09 -22.73 18.69
C PHE A 350 19.27 -24.15 19.23
N PRO A 351 18.44 -24.56 20.20
CA PRO A 351 18.53 -25.93 20.76
C PRO A 351 18.43 -27.00 19.67
N GLY A 352 19.36 -27.98 19.75
CA GLY A 352 19.42 -29.04 18.75
C GLY A 352 20.23 -28.74 17.49
N GLN A 353 20.69 -27.51 17.31
CA GLN A 353 21.65 -27.18 16.24
C GLN A 353 23.11 -27.52 16.66
N ASP A 354 23.94 -27.85 15.67
CA ASP A 354 25.39 -27.97 15.90
C ASP A 354 26.00 -26.59 16.19
N SER A 355 26.40 -26.38 17.43
CA SER A 355 27.00 -25.14 17.91
C SER A 355 28.52 -25.19 18.01
N SER A 356 29.17 -26.25 17.46
CA SER A 356 30.63 -26.42 17.50
C SER A 356 31.35 -25.57 16.46
N ARG A 357 30.67 -25.10 15.40
CA ARG A 357 31.29 -24.42 14.26
C ARG A 357 30.65 -23.08 13.92
N ILE A 358 31.47 -22.05 13.81
CA ILE A 358 31.08 -20.75 13.27
C ILE A 358 31.68 -20.60 11.87
N SER A 359 30.87 -20.22 10.87
CA SER A 359 31.35 -20.01 9.51
C SER A 359 30.58 -18.88 8.81
N GLY A 360 31.22 -18.31 7.79
CA GLY A 360 30.61 -17.24 7.01
C GLY A 360 31.56 -16.66 5.97
N VAL A 361 31.10 -15.55 5.40
CA VAL A 361 31.83 -14.75 4.40
C VAL A 361 31.86 -13.30 4.84
N ALA A 362 33.03 -12.71 4.84
CA ALA A 362 33.23 -11.28 4.99
C ALA A 362 33.38 -10.63 3.59
N SER A 363 32.61 -9.62 3.28
CA SER A 363 32.90 -8.71 2.18
C SER A 363 33.79 -7.59 2.68
N VAL A 364 34.97 -7.45 2.06
CA VAL A 364 36.02 -6.51 2.45
C VAL A 364 36.16 -5.49 1.33
N ASN A 365 35.63 -4.30 1.57
CA ASN A 365 35.52 -3.22 0.56
C ASN A 365 36.61 -2.16 0.75
N ASN A 366 37.78 -2.58 1.25
CA ASN A 366 39.00 -1.78 1.38
C ASN A 366 40.19 -2.54 0.78
N SER A 367 41.39 -2.02 0.91
CA SER A 367 42.64 -2.60 0.35
C SER A 367 43.23 -3.75 1.15
N ALA A 368 42.56 -4.23 2.20
CA ALA A 368 43.08 -5.30 3.02
C ALA A 368 43.15 -6.63 2.26
N THR A 369 44.28 -7.31 2.36
CA THR A 369 44.51 -8.63 1.74
C THR A 369 44.19 -9.79 2.66
N ARG A 370 43.93 -9.51 3.92
CA ARG A 370 43.63 -10.51 4.96
C ARG A 370 42.51 -10.01 5.88
N LEU A 371 41.66 -10.94 6.28
CA LEU A 371 40.70 -10.78 7.38
C LEU A 371 41.31 -11.44 8.61
N GLU A 372 41.48 -10.67 9.64
CA GLU A 372 41.86 -11.18 10.98
C GLU A 372 40.62 -11.40 11.83
N LEU A 373 40.57 -12.47 12.59
CA LEU A 373 39.48 -12.80 13.49
C LEU A 373 40.03 -13.25 14.83
N GLU A 374 39.52 -12.75 15.95
CA GLU A 374 39.84 -13.15 17.30
C GLU A 374 38.62 -13.71 18.02
N LEU A 375 38.73 -14.89 18.63
CA LEU A 375 37.76 -15.54 19.50
C LEU A 375 38.46 -16.10 20.73
N ALA A 376 38.03 -15.73 21.94
CA ALA A 376 38.56 -16.20 23.21
C ALA A 376 40.11 -16.13 23.29
N GLY A 377 40.72 -15.08 22.75
CA GLY A 377 42.16 -14.85 22.72
C GLY A 377 42.91 -15.60 21.61
N GLN A 378 42.26 -16.48 20.90
CA GLN A 378 42.84 -17.16 19.72
C GLN A 378 42.63 -16.29 18.48
N LYS A 379 43.71 -16.18 17.65
CA LYS A 379 43.68 -15.36 16.42
C LYS A 379 43.74 -16.28 15.20
N TYR A 380 42.87 -15.95 14.26
CA TYR A 380 42.73 -16.60 12.95
C TYR A 380 42.94 -15.57 11.87
N SER A 381 43.42 -16.02 10.69
CA SER A 381 43.64 -15.12 9.57
C SER A 381 43.24 -15.78 8.26
N PHE A 382 42.39 -15.14 7.49
CA PHE A 382 41.84 -15.64 6.24
C PHE A 382 42.24 -14.72 5.06
N PRO A 383 42.59 -15.27 3.88
CA PRO A 383 42.92 -14.46 2.73
C PRO A 383 41.64 -13.76 2.17
N VAL A 384 41.82 -12.52 1.74
CA VAL A 384 40.80 -11.81 0.96
C VAL A 384 41.07 -12.03 -0.52
N MET A 385 40.09 -12.61 -1.24
CA MET A 385 40.15 -12.87 -2.67
C MET A 385 38.93 -12.21 -3.34
N ASP A 386 39.16 -11.37 -4.32
CA ASP A 386 38.09 -10.63 -5.01
C ASP A 386 37.12 -9.90 -4.03
N GLY A 387 37.69 -9.22 -3.02
CA GLY A 387 36.96 -8.51 -2.00
C GLY A 387 36.19 -9.39 -1.01
N LYS A 388 36.47 -10.70 -0.95
CA LYS A 388 35.77 -11.63 -0.05
C LYS A 388 36.75 -12.49 0.73
N ALA A 389 36.44 -12.77 1.99
CA ALA A 389 37.13 -13.71 2.83
C ALA A 389 36.13 -14.72 3.42
N SER A 390 36.25 -15.99 3.07
CA SER A 390 35.49 -17.07 3.74
C SER A 390 36.20 -17.45 5.03
N PHE A 391 35.47 -17.51 6.13
CA PHE A 391 35.97 -17.92 7.43
C PHE A 391 35.21 -19.12 7.99
N SER A 392 35.92 -19.97 8.70
CA SER A 392 35.37 -21.11 9.43
C SER A 392 36.25 -21.43 10.59
N LEU A 393 35.69 -21.53 11.79
CA LEU A 393 36.42 -21.84 13.03
C LEU A 393 35.63 -22.82 13.89
N ASP A 394 36.37 -23.67 14.58
CA ASP A 394 35.83 -24.53 15.61
C ASP A 394 35.73 -23.73 16.92
N CYS A 395 34.57 -23.72 17.51
CA CYS A 395 34.28 -23.08 18.80
C CYS A 395 33.70 -24.06 19.83
N GLY A 396 33.74 -25.37 19.55
CA GLY A 396 33.21 -26.41 20.44
C GLY A 396 33.90 -26.46 21.80
N ALA A 397 35.19 -26.14 21.85
CA ALA A 397 35.95 -26.08 23.09
C ALA A 397 35.72 -24.84 23.96
N VAL A 398 35.03 -23.82 23.44
CA VAL A 398 34.72 -22.60 24.19
C VAL A 398 33.37 -22.80 24.91
N ASP A 399 33.45 -23.07 26.20
CA ASP A 399 32.29 -23.26 27.07
C ASP A 399 31.73 -21.89 27.52
N ALA A 400 31.00 -21.25 26.63
CA ALA A 400 30.35 -19.97 26.90
C ALA A 400 29.03 -19.86 26.15
N GLU A 401 28.01 -19.30 26.79
CA GLU A 401 26.71 -18.95 26.15
C GLU A 401 26.88 -17.86 25.12
N ASN A 402 27.84 -16.96 25.33
CA ASN A 402 28.11 -15.80 24.48
C ASN A 402 29.52 -15.84 23.95
N LEU A 403 29.68 -15.88 22.64
CA LEU A 403 30.97 -15.90 21.95
C LEU A 403 31.17 -14.51 21.30
N GLU A 404 32.19 -13.78 21.76
CA GLU A 404 32.57 -12.49 21.17
C GLU A 404 33.63 -12.71 20.09
N LEU A 405 33.32 -12.28 18.86
CA LEU A 405 34.24 -12.38 17.72
C LEU A 405 34.66 -10.97 17.30
N LYS A 406 35.94 -10.72 17.23
CA LYS A 406 36.51 -9.46 16.73
C LYS A 406 37.09 -9.67 15.35
N PHE A 407 36.49 -9.02 14.36
CA PHE A 407 36.93 -9.03 12.97
C PHE A 407 37.74 -7.78 12.69
N LYS A 408 38.81 -7.88 11.92
CA LYS A 408 39.62 -6.75 11.46
C LYS A 408 40.10 -6.97 10.05
N ALA A 409 39.97 -5.95 9.20
CA ALA A 409 40.46 -5.91 7.83
C ALA A 409 41.08 -4.52 7.56
N GLY A 410 42.43 -4.46 7.56
CA GLY A 410 43.14 -3.19 7.52
C GLY A 410 42.87 -2.34 8.77
N GLU A 411 42.34 -1.13 8.57
CA GLU A 411 41.97 -0.25 9.69
C GLU A 411 40.52 -0.47 10.16
N ASP A 412 39.72 -1.16 9.38
CA ASP A 412 38.30 -1.40 9.70
C ASP A 412 38.17 -2.62 10.62
N SER A 413 37.35 -2.45 11.66
CA SER A 413 37.06 -3.52 12.63
C SER A 413 35.58 -3.60 12.97
N LEU A 414 35.13 -4.82 13.29
CA LEU A 414 33.78 -5.11 13.69
C LEU A 414 33.77 -6.16 14.79
N THR A 415 32.97 -5.93 15.83
CA THR A 415 32.78 -6.92 16.90
C THR A 415 31.40 -7.51 16.80
N GLU A 416 31.31 -8.83 16.81
CA GLU A 416 30.08 -9.58 16.74
C GLU A 416 29.90 -10.51 17.90
N ARG A 417 28.67 -10.70 18.36
CA ARG A 417 28.31 -11.59 19.44
C ARG A 417 27.44 -12.72 18.92
N ILE A 418 27.90 -13.94 19.08
CA ILE A 418 27.14 -15.17 18.79
C ILE A 418 26.62 -15.74 20.12
N ARG A 419 25.35 -16.16 20.15
CA ARG A 419 24.73 -16.74 21.36
C ARG A 419 24.41 -18.22 21.17
N ARG A 420 24.59 -19.02 22.20
CA ARG A 420 24.02 -20.36 22.33
C ARG A 420 22.82 -20.29 23.23
N LEU A 421 21.65 -20.55 22.66
CA LEU A 421 20.37 -20.33 23.34
C LEU A 421 19.92 -21.59 24.08
N PRO A 422 19.47 -21.52 25.35
CA PRO A 422 18.83 -22.63 26.05
C PRO A 422 17.47 -22.98 25.45
N ALA A 423 16.98 -24.20 25.70
CA ALA A 423 15.64 -24.62 25.36
C ALA A 423 14.60 -23.90 26.22
N LEU A 424 13.45 -23.60 25.63
CA LEU A 424 12.29 -23.07 26.34
C LEU A 424 11.17 -24.11 26.38
N ASP A 425 10.25 -23.95 27.33
CA ASP A 425 9.05 -24.80 27.45
C ASP A 425 7.94 -24.40 26.49
N ASN A 426 7.99 -23.17 25.93
CA ASN A 426 7.05 -22.63 24.94
C ASN A 426 7.64 -22.68 23.52
N ASP A 427 6.87 -22.21 22.56
CA ASP A 427 7.25 -22.21 21.14
C ASP A 427 8.57 -21.46 20.88
N MET A 428 9.48 -22.11 20.17
CA MET A 428 10.74 -21.54 19.70
C MET A 428 10.73 -21.53 18.18
N LEU A 429 10.85 -20.34 17.59
CA LEU A 429 10.87 -20.16 16.16
C LEU A 429 12.18 -19.54 15.69
N TRP A 430 12.65 -20.01 14.57
CA TRP A 430 13.82 -19.42 13.89
C TRP A 430 13.74 -19.63 12.38
N ILE A 431 14.58 -18.93 11.65
CA ILE A 431 14.69 -19.06 10.21
C ILE A 431 15.93 -19.86 9.87
N GLU A 432 15.77 -20.96 9.13
CA GLU A 432 16.85 -21.79 8.62
C GLU A 432 17.06 -21.50 7.13
N ALA A 433 18.31 -21.34 6.72
CA ALA A 433 18.66 -21.10 5.32
C ALA A 433 18.20 -22.27 4.41
N PRO A 434 17.67 -22.00 3.22
CA PRO A 434 17.35 -20.69 2.64
C PRO A 434 15.91 -20.24 2.98
N GLY A 435 15.75 -19.40 4.01
CA GLY A 435 14.48 -18.76 4.34
C GLY A 435 13.33 -19.72 4.69
N ARG A 436 13.56 -20.69 5.57
CA ARG A 436 12.56 -21.67 6.01
C ARG A 436 12.25 -21.46 7.49
N LEU A 437 10.96 -21.30 7.80
CA LEU A 437 10.52 -21.21 9.19
C LEU A 437 10.63 -22.58 9.88
N VAL A 438 11.18 -22.58 11.07
CA VAL A 438 11.31 -23.76 11.94
C VAL A 438 10.58 -23.46 13.24
N LEU A 439 9.69 -24.36 13.65
CA LEU A 439 8.99 -24.35 14.92
C LEU A 439 9.42 -25.57 15.71
N ASN A 440 10.04 -25.38 16.87
CA ASN A 440 10.47 -26.48 17.75
C ASN A 440 11.24 -27.60 17.01
N GLY A 441 12.17 -27.21 16.13
CA GLY A 441 12.98 -28.12 15.32
C GLY A 441 12.31 -28.67 14.05
N LYS A 442 11.03 -28.38 13.80
CA LYS A 442 10.29 -28.85 12.61
C LYS A 442 10.08 -27.71 11.63
N LYS A 443 10.35 -27.95 10.33
CA LYS A 443 10.04 -26.97 9.26
C LYS A 443 8.56 -26.85 9.07
N VAL A 444 8.07 -25.61 8.98
CA VAL A 444 6.66 -25.29 8.80
C VAL A 444 6.47 -24.33 7.63
N PHE A 445 5.34 -24.49 6.93
CA PHE A 445 4.86 -23.53 5.94
C PHE A 445 3.79 -22.67 6.63
N ALA A 446 4.02 -21.36 6.75
CA ALA A 446 3.19 -20.49 7.57
C ALA A 446 1.86 -20.16 6.87
N LEU A 447 0.74 -20.60 7.46
CA LEU A 447 -0.61 -20.32 6.96
C LEU A 447 -1.41 -19.60 8.05
N GLY A 448 -1.79 -18.36 7.80
CA GLY A 448 -2.55 -17.54 8.74
C GLY A 448 -3.45 -16.54 8.02
N TRP A 449 -4.11 -15.68 8.78
CA TRP A 449 -4.85 -14.52 8.30
C TRP A 449 -4.33 -13.26 9.00
N TYR A 450 -4.27 -12.15 8.28
CA TYR A 450 -3.77 -10.89 8.85
C TYR A 450 -4.62 -10.40 10.05
N GLY A 451 -5.90 -10.63 10.02
CA GLY A 451 -6.80 -10.27 11.10
C GLY A 451 -8.26 -10.62 10.79
N PRO A 452 -9.16 -10.38 11.76
CA PRO A 452 -10.56 -10.74 11.60
C PRO A 452 -11.27 -9.88 10.54
N GLY A 453 -10.91 -8.60 10.38
CA GLY A 453 -11.53 -7.69 9.43
C GLY A 453 -12.37 -6.60 10.06
N TRP A 454 -12.77 -5.64 9.22
CA TRP A 454 -13.55 -4.47 9.61
C TRP A 454 -15.06 -4.76 9.59
N ILE A 455 -15.50 -5.63 8.66
CA ILE A 455 -16.90 -5.96 8.42
C ILE A 455 -17.21 -7.30 9.07
N VAL A 456 -17.26 -7.30 10.39
CA VAL A 456 -17.67 -8.47 11.17
C VAL A 456 -19.18 -8.44 11.35
N SER A 457 -19.93 -9.27 10.61
CA SER A 457 -21.33 -9.50 10.92
C SER A 457 -21.46 -10.46 12.11
N LYS A 458 -22.43 -10.23 12.98
CA LYS A 458 -22.74 -11.17 14.07
C LYS A 458 -23.12 -12.55 13.54
N CYS A 459 -23.84 -12.60 12.41
CA CYS A 459 -24.25 -13.83 11.76
C CYS A 459 -23.04 -14.68 11.31
N PHE A 460 -22.09 -14.06 10.60
CA PHE A 460 -20.89 -14.76 10.13
C PHE A 460 -19.97 -15.16 11.30
N GLN A 461 -19.83 -14.26 12.30
CA GLN A 461 -19.01 -14.52 13.48
C GLN A 461 -19.52 -15.67 14.34
N GLU A 462 -20.84 -15.82 14.47
CA GLU A 462 -21.41 -17.00 15.17
C GLU A 462 -21.12 -18.31 14.44
N LYS A 463 -21.11 -18.28 13.10
CA LYS A 463 -20.84 -19.47 12.27
C LYS A 463 -19.35 -19.82 12.19
N TYR A 464 -18.49 -18.81 12.14
CA TYR A 464 -17.06 -18.95 11.98
C TYR A 464 -16.32 -17.98 12.92
N PRO A 465 -16.26 -18.27 14.22
CA PRO A 465 -15.68 -17.35 15.21
C PRO A 465 -14.19 -17.08 15.01
N SER A 466 -13.45 -18.02 14.43
CA SER A 466 -12.05 -17.84 14.12
C SER A 466 -11.68 -18.38 12.73
N PRO A 467 -10.57 -17.92 12.13
CA PRO A 467 -10.05 -18.51 10.89
C PRO A 467 -9.81 -20.03 10.97
N ALA A 468 -9.41 -20.53 12.13
CA ALA A 468 -9.16 -21.96 12.35
C ALA A 468 -10.42 -22.84 12.26
N ASP A 469 -11.60 -22.27 12.49
CA ASP A 469 -12.86 -23.00 12.34
C ASP A 469 -13.23 -23.27 10.89
N LYS A 470 -12.63 -22.52 9.97
CA LYS A 470 -12.92 -22.63 8.53
C LYS A 470 -11.72 -23.14 7.72
N HIS A 471 -10.52 -22.74 8.04
CA HIS A 471 -9.32 -23.02 7.24
C HIS A 471 -8.25 -23.75 8.06
N PRO A 472 -7.42 -24.60 7.48
CA PRO A 472 -6.30 -25.23 8.16
C PRO A 472 -5.16 -24.22 8.35
N VAL A 473 -5.32 -23.28 9.27
CA VAL A 473 -4.28 -22.31 9.67
C VAL A 473 -3.38 -22.92 10.74
N ASN A 474 -2.10 -22.53 10.75
CA ASN A 474 -1.11 -22.98 11.74
C ASN A 474 -0.31 -21.84 12.35
N VAL A 475 -0.42 -20.62 11.83
CA VAL A 475 0.22 -19.45 12.43
C VAL A 475 -0.45 -19.16 13.77
N GLY A 476 0.31 -19.30 14.84
CA GLY A 476 -0.07 -18.76 16.15
C GLY A 476 -0.25 -17.24 16.10
N GLY A 477 -0.78 -16.66 17.13
CA GLY A 477 -0.95 -15.21 17.23
C GLY A 477 0.36 -14.45 17.01
N TRP A 478 0.28 -13.15 16.79
CA TRP A 478 1.44 -12.25 16.83
C TRP A 478 1.28 -11.16 17.87
N VAL A 479 2.41 -10.66 18.34
CA VAL A 479 2.49 -9.57 19.30
C VAL A 479 2.75 -8.27 18.57
N ASN A 480 1.80 -7.35 18.65
CA ASN A 480 1.91 -6.06 17.98
C ASN A 480 2.84 -5.13 18.76
N LEU A 481 3.96 -4.79 18.15
CA LEU A 481 4.93 -3.81 18.64
C LEU A 481 4.84 -2.48 17.86
N GLU A 482 3.83 -2.35 16.99
CA GLU A 482 3.75 -1.26 16.01
C GLU A 482 4.01 0.11 16.65
N PRO A 483 5.16 0.73 16.37
CA PRO A 483 5.50 2.05 16.93
C PRO A 483 4.43 3.10 16.61
N GLY A 484 3.80 3.03 15.43
CA GLY A 484 2.76 3.95 15.00
C GLY A 484 1.53 3.98 15.89
N ARG A 485 1.19 2.88 16.59
CA ARG A 485 0.11 2.83 17.58
C ARG A 485 0.58 3.16 18.99
N LEU A 486 1.84 2.86 19.29
CA LEU A 486 2.48 3.19 20.56
C LEU A 486 2.96 4.64 20.61
N ILE A 487 3.21 5.25 19.44
CA ILE A 487 3.74 6.59 19.28
C ILE A 487 2.59 7.59 19.18
N LYS A 488 2.48 8.45 20.18
CA LYS A 488 1.61 9.65 20.17
C LYS A 488 2.47 10.88 20.43
N GLY A 489 2.16 12.02 19.80
CA GLY A 489 2.83 13.28 20.02
C GLY A 489 4.25 13.36 19.48
N SER A 490 5.21 13.86 20.28
CA SER A 490 6.60 14.13 19.87
C SER A 490 7.37 12.90 19.37
N GLU A 491 7.08 11.70 19.89
CA GLU A 491 7.73 10.46 19.45
C GLU A 491 7.41 10.13 17.99
N ALA A 492 6.26 10.55 17.50
CA ALA A 492 5.88 10.35 16.10
C ALA A 492 6.74 11.17 15.13
N ALA A 493 7.17 12.37 15.56
CA ALA A 493 8.08 13.20 14.80
C ALA A 493 9.52 12.64 14.81
N GLU A 494 9.90 11.87 15.82
CA GLU A 494 11.20 11.19 15.89
C GLU A 494 11.25 9.96 14.96
N ALA A 495 10.16 9.21 14.87
CA ALA A 495 10.10 7.97 14.09
C ALA A 495 10.35 8.17 12.58
N VAL A 496 10.13 9.38 12.06
CA VAL A 496 10.41 9.72 10.66
C VAL A 496 11.84 10.21 10.42
N ARG A 497 12.66 10.29 11.48
CA ARG A 497 14.06 10.73 11.42
C ARG A 497 15.00 9.52 11.57
N ASP A 498 16.21 9.67 11.05
CA ASP A 498 17.30 8.72 11.24
C ASP A 498 17.95 8.88 12.63
N VAL A 499 17.13 8.71 13.67
CA VAL A 499 17.53 8.85 15.07
C VAL A 499 17.27 7.57 15.87
N LYS A 500 17.96 7.43 16.98
CA LYS A 500 17.66 6.37 17.95
C LYS A 500 16.37 6.67 18.68
N PRO A 501 15.45 5.70 18.86
CA PRO A 501 14.24 5.85 19.67
C PRO A 501 14.50 6.34 21.09
N SER A 502 13.54 7.04 21.65
CA SER A 502 13.59 7.49 23.06
C SER A 502 13.66 6.31 24.03
N GLN A 503 14.17 6.52 25.23
CA GLN A 503 14.17 5.49 26.28
C GLN A 503 12.74 5.04 26.61
N ALA A 504 11.78 5.96 26.62
CA ALA A 504 10.37 5.64 26.84
C ALA A 504 9.79 4.68 25.79
N MET A 505 10.24 4.76 24.52
CA MET A 505 9.86 3.80 23.49
C MET A 505 10.43 2.42 23.76
N PHE A 506 11.71 2.34 24.12
CA PHE A 506 12.35 1.08 24.49
C PHE A 506 11.68 0.43 25.70
N ASP A 507 11.27 1.24 26.70
CA ASP A 507 10.58 0.74 27.89
C ASP A 507 9.21 0.18 27.55
N LYS A 508 8.46 0.81 26.66
CA LYS A 508 7.16 0.28 26.16
C LYS A 508 7.35 -1.05 25.41
N VAL A 509 8.34 -1.13 24.53
CA VAL A 509 8.66 -2.36 23.80
C VAL A 509 9.04 -3.47 24.79
N ARG A 510 9.91 -3.18 25.76
CA ARG A 510 10.30 -4.11 26.83
C ARG A 510 9.08 -4.61 27.60
N GLN A 511 8.23 -3.71 28.07
CA GLN A 511 7.02 -4.06 28.81
C GLN A 511 6.09 -4.98 28.01
N THR A 512 5.96 -4.71 26.70
CA THR A 512 5.14 -5.54 25.81
C THR A 512 5.73 -6.95 25.68
N ILE A 513 7.04 -7.09 25.46
CA ILE A 513 7.72 -8.37 25.37
C ILE A 513 7.61 -9.15 26.68
N GLU A 514 7.87 -8.49 27.81
CA GLU A 514 7.80 -9.13 29.14
C GLU A 514 6.39 -9.60 29.49
N SER A 515 5.36 -8.84 29.08
CA SER A 515 3.96 -9.23 29.31
C SER A 515 3.53 -10.46 28.50
N LYS A 516 4.31 -10.86 27.48
CA LYS A 516 4.05 -12.01 26.62
C LYS A 516 5.00 -13.16 26.85
N ARG A 517 5.95 -13.02 27.77
CA ARG A 517 6.91 -14.09 28.09
C ARG A 517 6.17 -15.34 28.59
N GLY A 518 6.46 -16.48 28.00
CA GLY A 518 5.83 -17.77 28.32
C GLY A 518 4.42 -17.96 27.70
N SER A 519 3.95 -17.06 26.87
CA SER A 519 2.74 -17.27 26.05
C SER A 519 3.11 -17.79 24.67
N ASP A 520 2.22 -18.58 24.07
CA ASP A 520 2.39 -19.08 22.71
C ASP A 520 2.00 -18.00 21.71
N PHE A 521 2.98 -17.59 20.89
CA PHE A 521 2.80 -16.74 19.70
C PHE A 521 3.95 -17.00 18.72
N TRP A 522 3.79 -16.56 17.45
CA TRP A 522 4.79 -16.89 16.44
C TRP A 522 5.69 -15.70 16.09
N PHE A 523 5.12 -14.49 15.98
CA PHE A 523 5.84 -13.35 15.45
C PHE A 523 5.63 -12.09 16.28
N TYR A 524 6.68 -11.27 16.36
CA TYR A 524 6.52 -9.85 16.67
C TYR A 524 6.15 -9.09 15.40
N TYR A 525 5.07 -8.32 15.44
CA TYR A 525 4.66 -7.44 14.37
C TYR A 525 5.16 -6.03 14.64
N LEU A 526 6.24 -5.63 13.92
CA LEU A 526 6.97 -4.41 14.22
C LEU A 526 6.30 -3.18 13.63
N SER A 527 5.87 -3.22 12.37
CA SER A 527 5.24 -2.08 11.71
C SER A 527 4.39 -2.51 10.52
N ASP A 528 3.34 -1.71 10.29
CA ASP A 528 2.42 -1.79 9.17
C ASP A 528 2.69 -0.63 8.21
N GLU A 529 2.98 -0.92 6.95
CA GLU A 529 3.28 0.06 5.91
C GLU A 529 4.19 1.22 6.39
N PRO A 530 5.39 0.92 6.92
CA PRO A 530 6.26 1.97 7.45
C PRO A 530 6.62 3.02 6.39
N GLU A 531 6.73 2.63 5.11
CA GLU A 531 6.97 3.52 3.98
C GLU A 531 5.83 4.54 3.77
N CYS A 532 4.57 4.14 3.97
CA CYS A 532 3.41 5.03 3.86
C CYS A 532 3.35 6.06 4.99
N ARG A 533 3.98 5.76 6.11
CA ARG A 533 4.07 6.63 7.28
C ARG A 533 5.41 7.35 7.38
N GLY A 534 6.34 7.07 6.45
CA GLY A 534 7.70 7.60 6.42
C GLY A 534 8.55 7.23 7.62
N VAL A 535 8.25 6.11 8.24
CA VAL A 535 9.05 5.66 9.39
C VAL A 535 10.45 5.31 8.91
N SER A 536 11.46 5.88 9.57
CA SER A 536 12.87 5.64 9.20
C SER A 536 13.26 4.18 9.38
N PRO A 537 13.91 3.56 8.38
CA PRO A 537 14.53 2.24 8.55
C PRO A 537 15.57 2.20 9.67
N ILE A 538 16.30 3.29 9.91
CA ILE A 538 17.28 3.38 11.00
C ILE A 538 16.58 3.36 12.36
N TYR A 539 15.48 4.12 12.49
CA TYR A 539 14.68 4.11 13.71
C TYR A 539 14.12 2.71 14.00
N LEU A 540 13.53 2.04 13.00
CA LEU A 540 13.02 0.68 13.17
C LEU A 540 14.12 -0.34 13.43
N LYS A 541 15.30 -0.17 12.83
CA LYS A 541 16.44 -1.05 13.08
C LYS A 541 16.86 -1.06 14.55
N HIS A 542 16.88 0.09 15.21
CA HIS A 542 17.18 0.14 16.64
C HIS A 542 16.15 -0.61 17.49
N ILE A 543 14.86 -0.53 17.13
CA ILE A 543 13.81 -1.30 17.83
C ILE A 543 13.97 -2.79 17.54
N TYR A 544 14.21 -3.18 16.29
CA TYR A 544 14.44 -4.56 15.88
C TYR A 544 15.61 -5.19 16.67
N ASP A 545 16.75 -4.50 16.72
CA ASP A 545 17.93 -4.98 17.45
C ASP A 545 17.62 -5.17 18.94
N PHE A 546 16.90 -4.24 19.53
CA PHE A 546 16.47 -4.31 20.92
C PHE A 546 15.51 -5.48 21.18
N VAL A 547 14.57 -5.75 20.27
CA VAL A 547 13.68 -6.92 20.35
C VAL A 547 14.51 -8.20 20.30
N LYS A 548 15.44 -8.31 19.35
CA LYS A 548 16.30 -9.51 19.19
C LYS A 548 17.28 -9.71 20.34
N GLU A 549 17.65 -8.66 21.05
CA GLU A 549 18.42 -8.76 22.27
C GLU A 549 17.59 -9.36 23.42
N LEU A 550 16.33 -8.91 23.58
CA LEU A 550 15.43 -9.38 24.65
C LEU A 550 14.83 -10.75 24.38
N ASP A 551 14.45 -10.99 23.12
CA ASP A 551 13.82 -12.24 22.68
C ASP A 551 14.34 -12.66 21.30
N PRO A 552 15.37 -13.51 21.26
CA PRO A 552 15.89 -14.07 20.00
C PRO A 552 15.01 -15.18 19.40
N TYR A 553 14.06 -15.74 20.17
CA TYR A 553 13.31 -16.95 19.80
C TYR A 553 12.13 -16.69 18.88
N HIS A 554 11.67 -15.45 18.77
CA HIS A 554 10.54 -15.11 17.91
C HIS A 554 10.97 -14.18 16.79
N PRO A 555 10.65 -14.52 15.52
CA PRO A 555 10.90 -13.66 14.38
C PRO A 555 10.12 -12.35 14.44
N VAL A 556 10.72 -11.30 13.87
CA VAL A 556 10.12 -9.97 13.74
C VAL A 556 9.61 -9.77 12.31
N MET A 557 8.35 -9.45 12.16
CA MET A 557 7.66 -9.26 10.88
C MET A 557 7.39 -7.78 10.60
N ILE A 558 7.56 -7.38 9.35
CA ILE A 558 7.06 -6.10 8.79
C ILE A 558 6.14 -6.43 7.62
N ILE A 559 4.99 -5.77 7.57
CA ILE A 559 4.09 -5.75 6.42
C ILE A 559 4.27 -4.42 5.68
N SER A 560 4.51 -4.46 4.38
CA SER A 560 4.92 -3.30 3.59
C SER A 560 4.56 -3.51 2.11
N ARG A 561 4.29 -2.44 1.38
CA ARG A 561 4.11 -2.51 -0.08
C ARG A 561 5.44 -2.78 -0.80
N ASP A 562 6.52 -2.24 -0.24
CA ASP A 562 7.90 -2.44 -0.70
C ASP A 562 8.84 -2.58 0.49
N PRO A 563 9.11 -3.82 0.95
CA PRO A 563 9.94 -4.06 2.12
C PRO A 563 11.44 -3.88 1.89
N GLY A 564 11.88 -3.53 0.66
CA GLY A 564 13.30 -3.48 0.30
C GLY A 564 14.17 -2.65 1.25
N ASP A 565 13.69 -1.49 1.66
CA ASP A 565 14.41 -0.57 2.57
C ASP A 565 14.40 -1.06 4.03
N TYR A 566 13.51 -1.99 4.38
CA TYR A 566 13.26 -2.45 5.75
C TYR A 566 13.77 -3.86 6.02
N LEU A 567 14.46 -4.51 5.06
CA LEU A 567 14.95 -5.88 5.24
C LEU A 567 15.89 -6.04 6.44
N ASP A 568 16.65 -5.01 6.78
CA ASP A 568 17.53 -5.03 7.96
C ASP A 568 16.77 -4.84 9.29
N CYS A 569 15.49 -4.46 9.22
CA CYS A 569 14.61 -4.22 10.38
C CYS A 569 13.65 -5.37 10.65
N CYS A 570 13.70 -6.47 9.92
CA CYS A 570 12.80 -7.60 10.09
C CYS A 570 13.48 -8.93 9.81
N ASP A 571 12.91 -10.00 10.34
CA ASP A 571 13.21 -11.38 9.99
C ASP A 571 12.26 -11.88 8.89
N ILE A 572 11.02 -11.38 8.89
CA ILE A 572 9.96 -11.73 7.94
C ILE A 572 9.56 -10.49 7.16
N ALA A 573 9.83 -10.52 5.86
CA ALA A 573 9.33 -9.54 4.91
C ALA A 573 8.01 -10.06 4.33
N ASN A 574 6.90 -9.33 4.56
CA ASN A 574 5.56 -9.73 4.19
C ASN A 574 4.89 -8.65 3.32
N PRO A 575 5.24 -8.57 2.01
CA PRO A 575 4.63 -7.59 1.12
C PRO A 575 3.16 -7.90 0.80
N HIS A 576 2.44 -6.82 0.42
CA HIS A 576 1.04 -6.89 0.03
C HIS A 576 0.79 -6.19 -1.34
N PRO A 577 1.21 -6.77 -2.46
CA PRO A 577 1.03 -6.22 -3.79
C PRO A 577 -0.43 -6.39 -4.25
N TYR A 578 -1.36 -5.62 -3.67
CA TYR A 578 -2.79 -5.70 -3.98
C TYR A 578 -3.08 -5.31 -5.42
N THR A 579 -3.98 -6.04 -6.06
CA THR A 579 -4.39 -5.80 -7.45
C THR A 579 -5.42 -4.69 -7.60
N GLY A 580 -6.21 -4.43 -6.55
CA GLY A 580 -7.21 -3.35 -6.50
C GLY A 580 -8.19 -3.37 -7.67
N PRO A 581 -8.99 -4.45 -7.87
CA PRO A 581 -9.92 -4.52 -8.98
C PRO A 581 -10.98 -3.42 -8.89
N ILE A 582 -11.34 -2.85 -10.04
CA ILE A 582 -12.41 -1.84 -10.18
C ILE A 582 -13.30 -2.14 -11.38
N ILE A 583 -14.50 -1.58 -11.38
CA ILE A 583 -15.35 -1.48 -12.56
C ILE A 583 -15.15 -0.09 -13.16
N ASN A 584 -14.60 0.00 -14.36
CA ASN A 584 -14.34 1.29 -15.03
C ASN A 584 -15.63 1.95 -15.52
N ASP A 585 -15.52 3.15 -16.08
CA ASP A 585 -16.68 3.93 -16.56
C ASP A 585 -17.46 3.22 -17.67
N ASN A 586 -16.80 2.33 -18.44
CA ASN A 586 -17.44 1.49 -19.46
C ASN A 586 -18.18 0.28 -18.89
N GLY A 587 -18.10 0.06 -17.57
CA GLY A 587 -18.68 -1.10 -16.91
C GLY A 587 -17.79 -2.35 -16.98
N GLU A 588 -16.55 -2.24 -17.45
CA GLU A 588 -15.60 -3.34 -17.54
C GLU A 588 -14.83 -3.49 -16.23
N ARG A 589 -14.60 -4.73 -15.81
CA ARG A 589 -13.76 -5.04 -14.67
C ARG A 589 -12.29 -5.00 -15.09
N VAL A 590 -11.49 -4.17 -14.42
CA VAL A 590 -10.06 -4.00 -14.67
C VAL A 590 -9.29 -4.08 -13.35
N LEU A 591 -8.01 -4.43 -13.42
CA LEU A 591 -7.11 -4.41 -12.27
C LEU A 591 -6.32 -3.10 -12.26
N ASN A 592 -6.26 -2.40 -11.13
CA ASN A 592 -5.39 -1.23 -10.95
C ASN A 592 -3.91 -1.60 -11.00
N GLN A 593 -3.59 -2.81 -10.51
CA GLN A 593 -2.25 -3.37 -10.55
C GLN A 593 -2.33 -4.81 -11.07
N PRO A 594 -1.45 -5.22 -11.97
CA PRO A 594 -1.48 -6.57 -12.51
C PRO A 594 -1.03 -7.60 -11.47
N VAL A 595 -1.51 -8.84 -11.61
CA VAL A 595 -1.17 -9.95 -10.69
C VAL A 595 0.33 -10.25 -10.70
N GLU A 596 1.02 -10.09 -11.85
CA GLU A 596 2.46 -10.33 -11.99
C GLU A 596 3.31 -9.36 -11.13
N ARG A 597 2.71 -8.31 -10.56
CA ARG A 597 3.37 -7.45 -9.56
C ARG A 597 3.90 -8.27 -8.37
N VAL A 598 3.25 -9.38 -8.02
CA VAL A 598 3.73 -10.30 -6.98
C VAL A 598 5.15 -10.76 -7.29
N ARG A 599 5.41 -11.22 -8.53
CA ARG A 599 6.75 -11.61 -8.98
C ARG A 599 7.72 -10.43 -8.93
N ARG A 600 7.32 -9.28 -9.46
CA ARG A 600 8.15 -8.06 -9.45
C ARG A 600 8.55 -7.62 -8.04
N THR A 601 7.69 -7.87 -7.06
CA THR A 601 7.98 -7.56 -5.65
C THR A 601 8.88 -8.61 -5.01
N LEU A 602 8.60 -9.90 -5.18
CA LEU A 602 9.28 -10.98 -4.43
C LEU A 602 10.60 -11.44 -5.08
N ALA A 603 10.69 -11.51 -6.41
CA ALA A 603 11.89 -12.03 -7.08
C ALA A 603 13.15 -11.23 -6.74
N PRO A 604 13.17 -9.89 -6.70
CA PRO A 604 14.36 -9.13 -6.28
C PRO A 604 14.74 -9.38 -4.82
N LEU A 605 13.77 -9.59 -3.93
CA LEU A 605 14.03 -9.92 -2.52
C LEU A 605 14.65 -11.31 -2.38
N ALA A 606 14.11 -12.29 -3.10
CA ALA A 606 14.63 -13.66 -3.14
C ALA A 606 16.05 -13.72 -3.76
N ALA A 607 16.31 -12.92 -4.80
CA ALA A 607 17.61 -12.85 -5.49
C ALA A 607 18.74 -12.28 -4.61
N GLN A 608 18.41 -11.52 -3.58
CA GLN A 608 19.43 -11.06 -2.59
C GLN A 608 20.07 -12.21 -1.81
N GLY A 609 19.50 -13.43 -1.89
CA GLY A 609 20.06 -14.64 -1.28
C GLY A 609 20.19 -14.59 0.25
N ARG A 610 19.39 -13.75 0.91
CA ARG A 610 19.32 -13.58 2.36
C ARG A 610 18.66 -14.81 3.00
N GLY A 611 19.44 -15.85 3.23
CA GLY A 611 18.96 -17.11 3.85
C GLY A 611 18.44 -16.94 5.29
N ASP A 612 18.76 -15.84 5.93
CA ASP A 612 18.31 -15.40 7.26
C ASP A 612 16.92 -14.71 7.25
N LYS A 613 16.31 -14.51 6.08
CA LYS A 613 15.01 -13.86 5.91
C LYS A 613 13.95 -14.83 5.40
N LEU A 614 12.75 -14.71 5.95
CA LEU A 614 11.55 -15.39 5.46
C LEU A 614 10.75 -14.44 4.59
N LEU A 615 10.40 -14.87 3.39
CA LEU A 615 9.45 -14.15 2.54
C LEU A 615 8.05 -14.73 2.75
N MET A 616 7.12 -13.90 3.09
CA MET A 616 5.69 -14.19 3.11
C MET A 616 4.96 -13.32 2.09
N LEU A 617 3.66 -13.48 1.97
CA LEU A 617 2.80 -12.59 1.20
C LEU A 617 1.49 -12.35 1.96
N THR A 618 1.00 -11.12 1.90
CA THR A 618 -0.36 -10.76 2.32
C THR A 618 -1.22 -10.53 1.07
N PRO A 619 -1.88 -11.57 0.51
CA PRO A 619 -2.75 -11.42 -0.65
C PRO A 619 -3.98 -10.58 -0.31
N GLN A 620 -4.56 -9.92 -1.33
CA GLN A 620 -5.82 -9.20 -1.20
C GLN A 620 -7.00 -10.19 -1.13
N ALA A 621 -7.80 -10.09 -0.07
CA ALA A 621 -9.04 -10.85 0.11
C ALA A 621 -10.22 -9.93 0.49
N PHE A 622 -10.20 -8.68 0.03
CA PHE A 622 -11.17 -7.64 0.29
C PHE A 622 -11.40 -6.77 -0.96
N SER A 623 -12.39 -5.89 -0.91
CA SER A 623 -12.63 -4.85 -1.90
C SER A 623 -12.31 -3.48 -1.32
N TYR A 624 -11.72 -2.58 -2.12
CA TYR A 624 -11.57 -1.15 -1.78
C TYR A 624 -12.90 -0.37 -1.80
N SER A 625 -14.03 -1.05 -1.68
CA SER A 625 -15.36 -0.41 -1.67
C SER A 625 -15.52 0.67 -0.59
N ILE A 626 -14.66 0.66 0.42
CA ILE A 626 -14.53 1.75 1.39
C ILE A 626 -14.14 3.07 0.72
N ASN A 627 -13.35 3.01 -0.35
CA ASN A 627 -12.79 4.19 -1.04
C ASN A 627 -13.46 4.48 -2.37
N SER A 628 -14.23 3.55 -2.93
CA SER A 628 -14.87 3.71 -4.22
C SER A 628 -16.02 2.74 -4.46
N ILE A 629 -17.15 3.26 -4.95
CA ILE A 629 -18.29 2.45 -5.44
C ILE A 629 -17.93 1.58 -6.65
N TYR A 630 -16.81 1.87 -7.30
CA TYR A 630 -16.32 1.13 -8.47
C TYR A 630 -15.37 -0.01 -8.07
N ALA A 631 -14.96 -0.09 -6.81
CA ALA A 631 -14.10 -1.16 -6.34
C ALA A 631 -14.80 -2.52 -6.39
N ASP A 632 -14.03 -3.56 -6.69
CA ASP A 632 -14.51 -4.94 -6.75
C ASP A 632 -13.53 -5.86 -5.99
N TYR A 633 -13.91 -7.12 -5.83
CA TYR A 633 -13.08 -8.15 -5.21
C TYR A 633 -12.16 -8.82 -6.24
N PRO A 634 -10.97 -9.28 -5.83
CA PRO A 634 -10.20 -10.21 -6.65
C PRO A 634 -11.05 -11.47 -6.97
N THR A 635 -10.84 -12.04 -8.14
CA THR A 635 -11.43 -13.35 -8.48
C THR A 635 -10.63 -14.47 -7.80
N PHE A 636 -11.21 -15.67 -7.76
CA PHE A 636 -10.48 -16.86 -7.34
C PHE A 636 -9.21 -17.08 -8.19
N ASP A 637 -9.31 -16.95 -9.51
CA ASP A 637 -8.17 -17.20 -10.41
C ASP A 637 -7.03 -16.19 -10.16
N GLU A 638 -7.34 -14.91 -9.98
CA GLU A 638 -6.36 -13.87 -9.64
C GLU A 638 -5.69 -14.13 -8.29
N SER A 639 -6.47 -14.50 -7.26
CA SER A 639 -5.96 -14.81 -5.93
C SER A 639 -5.10 -16.08 -5.94
N ASN A 640 -5.54 -17.10 -6.65
CA ASN A 640 -4.82 -18.36 -6.80
C ASN A 640 -3.50 -18.16 -7.55
N ALA A 641 -3.52 -17.43 -8.67
CA ALA A 641 -2.31 -17.10 -9.43
C ALA A 641 -1.34 -16.26 -8.59
N ALA A 642 -1.82 -15.26 -7.84
CA ALA A 642 -1.00 -14.44 -6.96
C ALA A 642 -0.26 -15.28 -5.90
N ILE A 643 -0.98 -16.18 -5.22
CA ILE A 643 -0.43 -17.04 -4.17
C ILE A 643 0.60 -18.01 -4.73
N TRP A 644 0.28 -18.72 -5.83
CA TRP A 644 1.20 -19.69 -6.41
C TRP A 644 2.38 -19.03 -7.14
N SER A 645 2.21 -17.82 -7.73
CA SER A 645 3.31 -17.02 -8.23
C SER A 645 4.26 -16.62 -7.09
N ALA A 646 3.71 -16.22 -5.93
CA ALA A 646 4.54 -15.95 -4.75
C ALA A 646 5.36 -17.16 -4.31
N ILE A 647 4.78 -18.35 -4.30
CA ILE A 647 5.50 -19.62 -4.00
C ILE A 647 6.64 -19.84 -4.99
N CYS A 648 6.38 -19.64 -6.29
CA CYS A 648 7.43 -19.75 -7.32
C CYS A 648 8.56 -18.74 -7.06
N ASN A 649 8.25 -17.56 -6.53
CA ASN A 649 9.20 -16.49 -6.27
C ASN A 649 9.71 -16.43 -4.81
N GLY A 650 9.57 -17.50 -4.03
CA GLY A 650 10.26 -17.68 -2.76
C GLY A 650 9.42 -17.55 -1.50
N ALA A 651 8.14 -17.21 -1.61
CA ALA A 651 7.25 -17.14 -0.44
C ALA A 651 7.11 -18.49 0.27
N GLN A 652 7.14 -18.46 1.60
CA GLN A 652 7.03 -19.61 2.50
C GLN A 652 5.90 -19.46 3.51
N GLY A 653 4.96 -18.56 3.23
CA GLY A 653 3.79 -18.36 4.07
C GLY A 653 2.87 -17.26 3.54
N PHE A 654 1.65 -17.24 4.07
CA PHE A 654 0.59 -16.33 3.67
C PHE A 654 -0.23 -15.86 4.85
N THR A 655 -0.58 -14.56 4.82
CA THR A 655 -1.52 -13.92 5.76
C THR A 655 -2.48 -13.02 4.98
N PRO A 656 -3.46 -13.57 4.22
CA PRO A 656 -4.37 -12.75 3.43
C PRO A 656 -5.06 -11.67 4.26
N TYR A 657 -5.25 -10.51 3.70
CA TYR A 657 -6.03 -9.42 4.25
C TYR A 657 -7.35 -9.35 3.47
N ILE A 658 -8.54 -9.68 4.03
CA ILE A 658 -8.80 -9.90 5.43
C ILE A 658 -9.89 -10.96 5.61
N TYR A 659 -9.90 -11.70 6.72
CA TYR A 659 -10.69 -12.91 6.90
C TYR A 659 -12.19 -12.76 6.69
N TYR A 660 -12.84 -11.79 7.36
CA TYR A 660 -14.31 -11.67 7.20
C TYR A 660 -14.74 -11.14 5.84
N ASP A 661 -13.94 -10.29 5.22
CA ASP A 661 -14.32 -9.65 3.95
C ASP A 661 -14.32 -10.62 2.77
N HIS A 662 -13.48 -11.69 2.80
CA HIS A 662 -13.48 -12.69 1.73
C HIS A 662 -14.82 -13.43 1.61
N ALA A 663 -15.59 -13.51 2.69
CA ALA A 663 -16.91 -14.14 2.71
C ALA A 663 -17.95 -13.37 1.87
N ALA A 664 -17.72 -12.09 1.58
CA ALA A 664 -18.60 -11.25 0.76
C ALA A 664 -18.69 -11.70 -0.72
N ARG A 665 -17.87 -12.65 -1.14
CA ARG A 665 -17.94 -13.21 -2.50
C ARG A 665 -17.79 -14.73 -2.48
N PRO A 666 -18.73 -15.50 -3.02
CA PRO A 666 -18.64 -16.96 -3.08
C PRO A 666 -17.37 -17.46 -3.76
N SER A 667 -16.91 -16.81 -4.83
CA SER A 667 -15.67 -17.17 -5.53
C SER A 667 -14.45 -17.07 -4.62
N LEU A 668 -14.35 -16.02 -3.78
CA LEU A 668 -13.27 -15.90 -2.79
C LEU A 668 -13.44 -16.87 -1.64
N SER A 669 -14.64 -16.97 -1.07
CA SER A 669 -14.90 -17.84 0.08
C SER A 669 -14.57 -19.30 -0.21
N LEU A 670 -15.15 -19.85 -1.29
CA LEU A 670 -14.89 -21.22 -1.73
C LEU A 670 -13.47 -21.38 -2.30
N GLY A 671 -12.96 -20.32 -2.93
CA GLY A 671 -11.62 -20.29 -3.48
C GLY A 671 -10.53 -20.37 -2.41
N TYR A 672 -10.66 -19.62 -1.33
CA TYR A 672 -9.72 -19.69 -0.21
C TYR A 672 -9.81 -21.02 0.55
N ASP A 673 -11.00 -21.62 0.68
CA ASP A 673 -11.15 -22.99 1.19
C ASP A 673 -10.30 -23.98 0.34
N PHE A 674 -10.38 -23.86 -0.98
CA PHE A 674 -9.61 -24.71 -1.90
C PHE A 674 -8.09 -24.46 -1.79
N ILE A 675 -7.68 -23.19 -1.77
CA ILE A 675 -6.27 -22.79 -1.70
C ILE A 675 -5.64 -23.26 -0.37
N TYR A 676 -6.28 -22.99 0.77
CA TYR A 676 -5.75 -23.37 2.09
C TYR A 676 -5.63 -24.90 2.24
N ASN A 677 -6.64 -25.65 1.80
CA ASN A 677 -6.57 -27.11 1.81
C ASN A 677 -5.47 -27.65 0.90
N SER A 678 -5.22 -26.99 -0.25
CA SER A 678 -4.11 -27.35 -1.16
C SER A 678 -2.74 -27.09 -0.51
N LEU A 679 -2.56 -25.88 0.04
CA LEU A 679 -1.32 -25.48 0.68
C LEU A 679 -1.03 -26.32 1.94
N HIS A 680 -2.04 -26.65 2.73
CA HIS A 680 -1.91 -27.49 3.90
C HIS A 680 -1.43 -28.88 3.53
N SER A 681 -2.07 -29.51 2.52
CA SER A 681 -1.69 -30.86 2.07
C SER A 681 -0.29 -30.93 1.47
N LEU A 682 0.18 -29.82 0.87
CA LEU A 682 1.49 -29.70 0.25
C LEU A 682 2.54 -29.03 1.14
N SER A 683 2.18 -28.59 2.35
CA SER A 683 3.03 -27.80 3.26
C SER A 683 4.40 -28.45 3.51
N SER A 684 4.40 -29.75 3.68
CA SER A 684 5.62 -30.54 3.94
C SER A 684 6.64 -30.47 2.78
N ILE A 685 6.18 -30.58 1.52
CA ILE A 685 7.07 -30.48 0.37
C ILE A 685 7.41 -29.04 0.02
N LEU A 686 6.48 -28.10 0.19
CA LEU A 686 6.71 -26.66 -0.03
C LEU A 686 7.77 -26.09 0.95
N SER A 687 7.87 -26.66 2.15
CA SER A 687 8.91 -26.29 3.15
C SER A 687 10.25 -27.01 2.89
N SER A 688 10.39 -27.80 1.82
CA SER A 688 11.63 -28.50 1.50
C SER A 688 12.78 -27.54 1.21
N LYS A 689 14.01 -27.93 1.61
CA LYS A 689 15.26 -27.29 1.17
C LYS A 689 15.62 -27.65 -0.28
N GLN A 690 15.12 -28.78 -0.79
CA GLN A 690 15.48 -29.28 -2.12
C GLN A 690 14.55 -28.62 -3.15
N ASN A 691 15.10 -27.64 -3.86
CA ASN A 691 14.44 -26.95 -4.95
C ASN A 691 15.25 -27.18 -6.24
N PRO A 692 15.02 -28.29 -6.98
CA PRO A 692 15.75 -28.53 -8.21
C PRO A 692 15.62 -27.36 -9.18
N PRO A 693 16.70 -26.95 -9.88
CA PRO A 693 16.60 -25.86 -10.84
C PRO A 693 15.74 -26.26 -12.03
N CYS A 694 15.00 -25.30 -12.57
CA CYS A 694 14.24 -25.40 -13.80
C CYS A 694 14.33 -24.10 -14.60
N SER A 695 14.06 -24.18 -15.89
CA SER A 695 13.98 -23.02 -16.77
C SER A 695 12.68 -23.08 -17.59
N SER A 696 12.06 -21.92 -17.78
CA SER A 696 10.92 -21.71 -18.66
C SER A 696 11.38 -21.05 -19.96
N SER A 697 10.88 -21.49 -21.10
CA SER A 697 11.11 -20.83 -22.39
C SER A 697 10.35 -19.52 -22.54
N ASN A 698 9.44 -19.21 -21.62
CA ASN A 698 8.64 -18.00 -21.60
C ASN A 698 8.78 -17.35 -20.22
N GLU A 699 9.34 -16.15 -20.19
CA GLU A 699 9.54 -15.38 -18.97
C GLU A 699 8.23 -14.97 -18.26
N ASN A 700 7.11 -14.97 -18.97
CA ASN A 700 5.78 -14.68 -18.43
C ASN A 700 5.17 -15.86 -17.66
N VAL A 701 5.82 -17.01 -17.66
CA VAL A 701 5.40 -18.21 -16.93
C VAL A 701 6.36 -18.46 -15.76
N ASP A 702 5.85 -18.30 -14.55
CA ASP A 702 6.58 -18.68 -13.34
C ASP A 702 6.68 -20.20 -13.23
N ALA A 703 7.86 -20.73 -12.91
CA ALA A 703 8.06 -22.16 -12.72
C ALA A 703 8.98 -22.43 -11.53
N ARG A 704 8.62 -23.41 -10.67
CA ARG A 704 9.45 -23.84 -9.55
C ARG A 704 9.26 -25.32 -9.24
N LEU A 705 10.36 -25.99 -8.89
CA LEU A 705 10.35 -27.37 -8.48
C LEU A 705 10.67 -27.52 -6.99
N PHE A 706 10.05 -28.52 -6.37
CA PHE A 706 10.30 -28.95 -5.00
C PHE A 706 10.51 -30.47 -4.99
N LYS A 707 11.47 -30.95 -4.20
CA LYS A 707 11.70 -32.41 -4.04
C LYS A 707 11.80 -32.74 -2.56
N LYS A 708 11.07 -33.77 -2.12
CA LYS A 708 11.12 -34.30 -0.76
C LYS A 708 10.71 -35.77 -0.72
N ASP A 709 11.46 -36.60 -0.03
CA ASP A 709 11.16 -38.02 0.22
C ASP A 709 10.76 -38.79 -1.05
N GLY A 710 11.48 -38.54 -2.16
CA GLY A 710 11.22 -39.13 -3.47
C GLY A 710 9.95 -38.64 -4.18
N LEU A 711 9.30 -37.61 -3.67
CA LEU A 711 8.23 -36.87 -4.34
C LEU A 711 8.83 -35.63 -5.03
N LEU A 712 8.54 -35.46 -6.31
CA LEU A 712 8.79 -34.22 -7.07
C LEU A 712 7.47 -33.49 -7.24
N LEU A 713 7.47 -32.19 -6.95
CA LEU A 713 6.37 -31.26 -7.22
C LEU A 713 6.87 -30.19 -8.17
N ALA A 714 6.11 -29.91 -9.23
CA ALA A 714 6.35 -28.81 -10.15
C ALA A 714 5.16 -27.85 -10.12
N VAL A 715 5.42 -26.56 -9.98
CA VAL A 715 4.42 -25.49 -9.96
C VAL A 715 4.71 -24.59 -11.15
N LEU A 716 3.69 -24.40 -12.01
CA LEU A 716 3.73 -23.51 -13.15
C LEU A 716 2.57 -22.52 -13.05
N VAL A 717 2.82 -21.23 -13.24
CA VAL A 717 1.82 -20.19 -13.08
C VAL A 717 1.90 -19.18 -14.22
N ASN A 718 0.75 -18.85 -14.76
CA ASN A 718 0.55 -17.72 -15.65
C ASN A 718 -0.11 -16.58 -14.84
N PRO A 719 0.63 -15.55 -14.40
CA PRO A 719 0.06 -14.42 -13.63
C PRO A 719 -0.52 -13.31 -14.52
N TYR A 720 -0.69 -13.53 -15.84
CA TYR A 720 -1.14 -12.54 -16.82
C TYR A 720 -2.58 -12.80 -17.28
N PRO A 721 -3.28 -11.75 -17.75
CA PRO A 721 -4.63 -11.87 -18.28
C PRO A 721 -4.71 -12.51 -19.68
N GLU A 722 -3.56 -12.78 -20.31
CA GLU A 722 -3.48 -13.48 -21.61
C GLU A 722 -3.00 -14.91 -21.41
N ALA A 723 -3.33 -15.79 -22.36
CA ALA A 723 -2.83 -17.16 -22.39
C ALA A 723 -1.35 -17.19 -22.79
N HIS A 724 -0.55 -18.01 -22.11
CA HIS A 724 0.87 -18.18 -22.39
C HIS A 724 1.25 -19.66 -22.59
N SER A 725 1.98 -19.92 -23.65
CA SER A 725 2.62 -21.22 -23.87
C SER A 725 4.06 -21.20 -23.37
N ALA A 726 4.48 -22.28 -22.73
CA ALA A 726 5.84 -22.45 -22.26
C ALA A 726 6.31 -23.89 -22.34
N MET A 727 7.61 -24.06 -22.60
CA MET A 727 8.32 -25.31 -22.39
C MET A 727 9.19 -25.18 -21.15
N VAL A 728 8.88 -25.97 -20.12
CA VAL A 728 9.67 -25.98 -18.86
C VAL A 728 10.60 -27.17 -18.87
N SER A 729 11.88 -26.91 -18.59
CA SER A 729 12.97 -27.89 -18.63
C SER A 729 13.62 -28.04 -17.25
N ALA A 730 13.90 -29.25 -16.84
CA ALA A 730 14.62 -29.55 -15.61
C ALA A 730 15.34 -30.90 -15.70
N GLU A 731 16.53 -30.99 -15.10
CA GLU A 731 17.25 -32.28 -14.99
C GLU A 731 16.42 -33.31 -14.18
N ALA A 732 15.77 -32.84 -13.10
CA ALA A 732 14.89 -33.65 -12.26
C ALA A 732 13.71 -34.27 -13.02
N PHE A 733 13.30 -33.74 -14.15
CA PHE A 733 12.23 -34.32 -14.96
C PHE A 733 12.66 -35.59 -15.70
N LYS A 734 13.96 -35.80 -15.96
CA LYS A 734 14.46 -36.98 -16.65
C LYS A 734 14.21 -38.31 -15.91
N GLU A 735 13.96 -38.25 -14.61
CA GLU A 735 13.61 -39.40 -13.78
C GLU A 735 12.18 -39.94 -14.08
N TYR A 736 11.32 -39.18 -14.80
CA TYR A 736 9.91 -39.46 -14.95
C TYR A 736 9.47 -39.48 -16.42
N LYS A 737 8.47 -40.30 -16.74
CA LYS A 737 7.82 -40.35 -18.08
C LYS A 737 6.65 -39.36 -18.16
N SER A 738 5.98 -39.13 -17.04
CA SER A 738 4.83 -38.22 -16.92
C SER A 738 4.70 -37.71 -15.50
N LEU A 739 3.98 -36.59 -15.33
CA LEU A 739 3.59 -36.06 -14.02
C LEU A 739 2.08 -35.99 -13.90
N TYR A 740 1.56 -36.28 -12.71
CA TYR A 740 0.12 -36.19 -12.41
C TYR A 740 -0.27 -34.74 -12.14
N ARG A 741 -1.39 -34.31 -12.68
CA ARG A 741 -2.04 -33.07 -12.23
C ARG A 741 -2.55 -33.27 -10.82
N TYR A 742 -2.22 -32.30 -9.97
CA TYR A 742 -2.66 -32.30 -8.58
C TYR A 742 -4.18 -32.24 -8.48
N ARG A 743 -4.77 -33.10 -7.65
CA ARG A 743 -6.22 -33.31 -7.47
C ARG A 743 -6.99 -33.76 -8.75
N GLU A 744 -6.29 -34.25 -9.77
CA GLU A 744 -6.90 -34.75 -10.99
C GLU A 744 -6.33 -36.14 -11.34
N GLN A 745 -7.05 -36.90 -12.16
CA GLN A 745 -6.59 -38.20 -12.68
C GLN A 745 -5.63 -38.02 -13.86
N ALA A 746 -5.62 -36.85 -14.48
CA ALA A 746 -4.87 -36.56 -15.69
C ALA A 746 -3.35 -36.57 -15.45
N GLN A 747 -2.62 -37.04 -16.44
CA GLN A 747 -1.15 -36.98 -16.48
C GLN A 747 -0.70 -36.15 -17.69
N LEU A 748 0.40 -35.48 -17.53
CA LEU A 748 1.11 -34.76 -18.59
C LEU A 748 2.42 -35.50 -18.91
N PRO A 749 2.65 -35.88 -20.20
CA PRO A 749 3.86 -36.53 -20.60
C PRO A 749 5.08 -35.64 -20.52
N LEU A 750 6.22 -36.22 -20.19
CA LEU A 750 7.51 -35.56 -20.22
C LEU A 750 8.30 -36.09 -21.44
N GLN A 751 8.95 -35.19 -22.15
CA GLN A 751 9.81 -35.49 -23.28
C GLN A 751 11.23 -35.00 -23.04
N GLN A 752 12.17 -35.92 -22.84
CA GLN A 752 13.58 -35.63 -22.63
C GLN A 752 13.83 -34.61 -21.52
N GLY A 753 13.13 -34.73 -20.38
CA GLY A 753 13.26 -33.81 -19.26
C GLY A 753 12.56 -32.45 -19.48
N ARG A 754 11.58 -32.38 -20.36
CA ARG A 754 10.82 -31.18 -20.71
C ARG A 754 9.32 -31.44 -20.66
N ILE A 755 8.57 -30.40 -20.31
CA ILE A 755 7.11 -30.40 -20.38
C ILE A 755 6.66 -29.15 -21.15
N SER A 756 5.76 -29.36 -22.13
CA SER A 756 5.13 -28.25 -22.87
C SER A 756 3.72 -28.03 -22.33
N VAL A 757 3.39 -26.78 -22.04
CA VAL A 757 2.09 -26.40 -21.49
C VAL A 757 1.56 -25.16 -22.20
N GLU A 758 0.25 -25.09 -22.30
CA GLU A 758 -0.49 -23.87 -22.60
C GLU A 758 -1.31 -23.52 -21.35
N LEU A 759 -1.06 -22.34 -20.80
CA LEU A 759 -1.66 -21.86 -19.57
C LEU A 759 -2.64 -20.72 -19.90
N PRO A 760 -3.95 -20.93 -19.71
CA PRO A 760 -4.95 -19.87 -19.80
C PRO A 760 -4.63 -18.67 -18.89
N PRO A 761 -5.35 -17.53 -19.01
CA PRO A 761 -5.24 -16.42 -18.10
C PRO A 761 -5.33 -16.86 -16.63
N TYR A 762 -4.37 -16.37 -15.82
CA TYR A 762 -4.29 -16.65 -14.39
C TYR A 762 -4.25 -18.14 -14.00
N ALA A 763 -3.86 -19.01 -14.92
CA ALA A 763 -3.82 -20.44 -14.67
C ALA A 763 -2.70 -20.84 -13.72
N VAL A 764 -3.02 -21.78 -12.82
CA VAL A 764 -2.08 -22.45 -11.94
C VAL A 764 -2.11 -23.95 -12.27
N LEU A 765 -0.95 -24.51 -12.57
CA LEU A 765 -0.75 -25.92 -12.83
C LEU A 765 0.23 -26.50 -11.82
N VAL A 766 -0.28 -27.32 -10.92
CA VAL A 766 0.54 -28.07 -9.96
C VAL A 766 0.63 -29.51 -10.42
N LEU A 767 1.87 -30.01 -10.57
CA LEU A 767 2.17 -31.35 -11.06
C LEU A 767 3.00 -32.12 -10.04
N SER A 768 2.78 -33.42 -9.91
CA SER A 768 3.52 -34.27 -8.98
C SER A 768 3.95 -35.58 -9.61
N SER A 769 5.08 -36.14 -9.15
CA SER A 769 5.58 -37.44 -9.61
C SER A 769 4.76 -38.65 -9.09
N LYS A 770 3.92 -38.40 -8.07
CA LYS A 770 3.00 -39.37 -7.50
C LYS A 770 1.61 -38.77 -7.45
N LYS A 771 0.59 -39.62 -7.57
CA LYS A 771 -0.81 -39.18 -7.45
C LYS A 771 -1.09 -38.65 -6.02
N ILE A 772 -1.60 -37.42 -5.92
CA ILE A 772 -2.00 -36.77 -4.68
C ILE A 772 -3.43 -36.25 -4.88
N ASP A 773 -4.43 -37.00 -4.43
CA ASP A 773 -5.85 -36.62 -4.53
C ASP A 773 -6.62 -36.74 -3.20
N GLN A 774 -6.23 -37.62 -2.32
CA GLN A 774 -6.74 -37.83 -0.95
C GLN A 774 -8.21 -37.41 -0.68
N GLY A 775 -9.13 -37.62 -1.68
CA GLY A 775 -10.51 -37.22 -1.55
C GLY A 775 -10.81 -35.72 -1.57
N MET A 776 -9.86 -34.88 -1.94
CA MET A 776 -10.07 -33.43 -2.08
C MET A 776 -10.83 -33.08 -3.34
N SER A 777 -11.64 -32.03 -3.30
CA SER A 777 -12.38 -31.50 -4.46
C SER A 777 -11.43 -31.12 -5.60
N SER A 778 -11.83 -31.49 -6.83
CA SER A 778 -11.11 -31.07 -8.03
C SER A 778 -11.36 -29.59 -8.37
N MET A 779 -10.52 -29.01 -9.24
CA MET A 779 -10.73 -27.65 -9.76
C MET A 779 -12.08 -27.53 -10.49
N ALA A 780 -12.48 -28.53 -11.24
CA ALA A 780 -13.76 -28.56 -11.94
C ALA A 780 -14.96 -28.57 -10.96
N GLU A 781 -14.84 -29.28 -9.84
CA GLU A 781 -15.87 -29.28 -8.80
C GLU A 781 -15.94 -27.92 -8.08
N LEU A 782 -14.79 -27.31 -7.75
CA LEU A 782 -14.76 -25.96 -7.19
C LEU A 782 -15.50 -24.97 -8.10
N ARG A 783 -15.19 -24.96 -9.41
CA ARG A 783 -15.86 -24.06 -10.36
C ARG A 783 -17.36 -24.25 -10.39
N ARG A 784 -17.84 -25.50 -10.45
CA ARG A 784 -19.29 -25.81 -10.38
C ARG A 784 -19.91 -25.27 -9.07
N ASN A 785 -19.20 -25.39 -7.94
CA ASN A 785 -19.70 -24.89 -6.65
C ASN A 785 -19.73 -23.35 -6.62
N ILE A 786 -18.73 -22.68 -7.19
CA ILE A 786 -18.72 -21.21 -7.35
C ILE A 786 -19.90 -20.77 -8.23
N ASP A 787 -20.06 -21.37 -9.42
CA ASP A 787 -21.15 -21.03 -10.35
C ASP A 787 -22.53 -21.26 -9.71
N LYS A 788 -22.69 -22.36 -8.96
CA LYS A 788 -23.93 -22.63 -8.21
C LYS A 788 -24.19 -21.56 -7.14
N ALA A 789 -23.18 -21.16 -6.38
CA ALA A 789 -23.31 -20.16 -5.32
C ALA A 789 -23.59 -18.75 -5.88
N GLU A 790 -22.90 -18.36 -6.97
CA GLU A 790 -23.14 -17.10 -7.67
C GLU A 790 -24.54 -17.08 -8.32
N GLY A 791 -24.96 -18.17 -8.94
CA GLY A 791 -26.29 -18.34 -9.50
C GLY A 791 -27.40 -18.25 -8.43
N ALA A 792 -27.20 -18.88 -7.27
CA ALA A 792 -28.14 -18.81 -6.15
C ALA A 792 -28.28 -17.36 -5.61
N ARG A 793 -27.20 -16.61 -5.58
CA ARG A 793 -27.20 -15.20 -5.18
C ARG A 793 -28.04 -14.33 -6.13
N ALA A 794 -27.85 -14.50 -7.44
CA ALA A 794 -28.56 -13.77 -8.46
C ALA A 794 -30.05 -14.18 -8.60
N SER A 795 -30.37 -15.45 -8.28
CA SER A 795 -31.72 -16.04 -8.49
C SER A 795 -32.73 -15.73 -7.37
N ARG A 796 -32.39 -14.90 -6.37
CA ARG A 796 -33.30 -14.58 -5.26
C ARG A 796 -34.50 -13.74 -5.66
N GLY A 797 -34.50 -13.18 -6.88
CA GLY A 797 -35.59 -12.33 -7.38
C GLY A 797 -35.56 -10.90 -6.81
N ASN A 798 -34.45 -10.48 -6.18
CA ASN A 798 -34.31 -9.13 -5.68
C ASN A 798 -34.27 -8.11 -6.84
N LEU A 799 -35.26 -7.23 -6.92
CA LEU A 799 -35.36 -6.18 -7.95
C LEU A 799 -34.19 -5.18 -7.90
N LEU A 800 -33.47 -5.11 -6.78
CA LEU A 800 -32.32 -4.22 -6.57
C LEU A 800 -30.99 -4.82 -7.03
N PHE A 801 -30.93 -6.15 -7.22
CA PHE A 801 -29.70 -6.86 -7.55
C PHE A 801 -29.04 -6.32 -8.83
N GLY A 802 -27.76 -5.99 -8.75
CA GLY A 802 -26.98 -5.47 -9.89
C GLY A 802 -27.27 -4.01 -10.28
N ARG A 803 -28.15 -3.29 -9.58
CA ARG A 803 -28.59 -1.92 -9.94
C ARG A 803 -27.91 -0.80 -9.16
N LYS A 804 -26.69 -1.02 -8.67
CA LYS A 804 -25.96 -0.04 -7.86
C LYS A 804 -25.81 1.36 -8.49
N LYS A 805 -25.80 1.45 -9.81
CA LYS A 805 -25.74 2.74 -10.56
C LYS A 805 -27.10 3.47 -10.66
N ASP A 806 -28.19 2.78 -10.37
CA ASP A 806 -29.56 3.27 -10.50
C ASP A 806 -30.19 3.61 -9.14
N ILE A 807 -29.43 3.44 -8.06
CA ILE A 807 -29.87 3.62 -6.68
C ILE A 807 -28.93 4.59 -5.99
N GLU A 808 -29.47 5.66 -5.44
CA GLU A 808 -28.76 6.54 -4.50
C GLU A 808 -29.06 6.10 -3.08
N VAL A 809 -28.02 6.06 -2.26
CA VAL A 809 -28.13 5.66 -0.87
C VAL A 809 -27.83 6.86 0.02
N SER A 810 -28.61 7.03 1.08
CA SER A 810 -28.33 7.94 2.18
C SER A 810 -28.68 7.27 3.50
N SER A 811 -27.99 7.63 4.57
CA SER A 811 -28.26 7.07 5.89
C SER A 811 -27.90 8.00 7.03
N SER A 812 -28.36 7.66 8.22
CA SER A 812 -27.77 8.19 9.44
C SER A 812 -26.30 7.75 9.54
N TYR A 813 -25.46 8.60 10.14
CA TYR A 813 -24.00 8.45 10.16
C TYR A 813 -23.53 7.05 10.60
N SER A 814 -22.56 6.48 9.88
CA SER A 814 -21.97 5.18 10.22
C SER A 814 -20.65 5.32 11.01
N THR A 815 -20.28 4.28 11.79
CA THR A 815 -19.07 4.27 12.65
C THR A 815 -17.75 4.32 11.91
N TYR A 816 -17.77 4.07 10.61
CA TYR A 816 -16.56 4.04 9.82
C TYR A 816 -16.31 5.44 9.28
N THR A 817 -15.39 6.17 9.89
CA THR A 817 -15.00 7.55 9.54
C THR A 817 -14.50 7.72 8.10
N TYR A 818 -14.31 6.62 7.36
CA TYR A 818 -13.88 6.59 5.97
C TYR A 818 -14.92 6.01 5.01
N GLN A 819 -16.11 5.64 5.52
CA GLN A 819 -17.16 5.05 4.70
C GLN A 819 -18.31 6.02 4.55
N SER A 820 -18.42 6.65 3.40
CA SER A 820 -19.69 7.25 3.00
C SER A 820 -20.71 6.13 2.75
N ASP A 821 -21.98 6.38 3.03
CA ASP A 821 -23.08 5.44 2.77
C ASP A 821 -23.15 5.00 1.29
N LEU A 822 -22.54 5.77 0.41
CA LEU A 822 -22.39 5.50 -1.00
C LEU A 822 -21.40 4.37 -1.33
N GLU A 823 -20.42 4.16 -0.48
CA GLU A 823 -19.35 3.19 -0.74
C GLU A 823 -19.78 1.75 -0.49
N GLN A 824 -20.83 1.56 0.32
CA GLN A 824 -21.37 0.24 0.66
C GLN A 824 -22.67 -0.10 -0.05
N ARG A 825 -23.20 0.78 -0.87
CA ARG A 825 -24.50 0.56 -1.51
C ARG A 825 -24.57 -0.70 -2.37
N ASP A 826 -23.46 -1.15 -2.95
CA ASP A 826 -23.42 -2.40 -3.70
C ASP A 826 -23.51 -3.64 -2.81
N LYS A 827 -23.13 -3.54 -1.53
CA LYS A 827 -23.25 -4.62 -0.56
C LYS A 827 -24.67 -4.78 0.01
N MET A 828 -25.53 -3.78 -0.17
CA MET A 828 -26.91 -3.82 0.32
C MET A 828 -27.88 -4.62 -0.56
N PHE A 829 -27.48 -4.96 -1.76
CA PHE A 829 -28.31 -5.70 -2.71
C PHE A 829 -27.46 -6.53 -3.67
N ASP A 830 -26.40 -7.13 -3.12
CA ASP A 830 -25.48 -8.02 -3.83
C ASP A 830 -25.80 -9.51 -3.64
N GLY A 831 -26.84 -9.81 -2.88
CA GLY A 831 -27.31 -11.17 -2.56
C GLY A 831 -26.54 -11.88 -1.45
N ILE A 832 -25.69 -11.17 -0.69
CA ILE A 832 -24.95 -11.68 0.47
C ILE A 832 -25.71 -11.30 1.76
N VAL A 833 -26.26 -12.27 2.44
CA VAL A 833 -27.21 -12.05 3.56
C VAL A 833 -26.61 -12.21 4.94
N ASP A 834 -25.32 -12.53 5.03
CA ASP A 834 -24.64 -12.85 6.28
C ASP A 834 -23.37 -12.01 6.52
N VAL A 835 -23.14 -11.01 5.67
CA VAL A 835 -22.02 -10.07 5.80
C VAL A 835 -22.55 -8.66 6.01
N SER A 836 -22.04 -7.96 7.02
CA SER A 836 -22.48 -6.59 7.35
C SER A 836 -22.12 -5.59 6.25
N ALA A 837 -23.13 -4.89 5.76
CA ALA A 837 -22.98 -3.84 4.77
C ALA A 837 -23.09 -2.44 5.40
N TRP A 838 -23.78 -2.28 6.51
CA TRP A 838 -23.93 -1.00 7.21
C TRP A 838 -24.02 -1.21 8.73
N LYS A 839 -23.28 -0.41 9.49
CA LYS A 839 -23.29 -0.35 10.95
C LYS A 839 -23.35 1.11 11.39
N PRO A 840 -24.46 1.59 11.93
CA PRO A 840 -24.57 2.97 12.37
C PRO A 840 -23.83 3.23 13.69
N VAL A 841 -23.45 4.48 13.90
CA VAL A 841 -23.03 4.97 15.23
C VAL A 841 -24.27 5.18 16.11
N PRO A 842 -24.23 4.93 17.42
CA PRO A 842 -25.31 5.28 18.33
C PRO A 842 -25.65 6.78 18.24
N GLN A 843 -26.88 7.08 17.83
CA GLN A 843 -27.41 8.44 17.71
C GLN A 843 -28.91 8.43 17.86
N ASN A 844 -29.55 9.60 18.01
CA ASN A 844 -30.97 9.67 18.33
C ASN A 844 -31.90 9.13 17.24
N GLU A 845 -31.47 9.21 15.98
CA GLU A 845 -32.23 8.69 14.83
C GLU A 845 -31.34 7.77 14.01
N LEU A 846 -31.81 6.56 13.76
CA LEU A 846 -31.13 5.59 12.90
C LEU A 846 -32.01 5.31 11.69
N TRP A 847 -31.49 5.58 10.51
CA TRP A 847 -32.23 5.35 9.26
C TRP A 847 -31.30 5.02 8.09
N TYR A 848 -31.85 4.31 7.11
CA TYR A 848 -31.21 3.98 5.84
C TYR A 848 -32.21 4.18 4.70
N GLU A 849 -31.85 4.93 3.65
CA GLU A 849 -32.71 5.29 2.53
C GLU A 849 -32.10 4.87 1.19
N LEU A 850 -32.93 4.27 0.33
CA LEU A 850 -32.66 3.97 -1.07
C LEU A 850 -33.54 4.87 -1.94
N ALA A 851 -32.96 5.71 -2.80
CA ALA A 851 -33.67 6.50 -3.80
C ALA A 851 -33.39 5.92 -5.21
N PHE A 852 -34.46 5.65 -5.95
CA PHE A 852 -34.41 5.03 -7.27
C PHE A 852 -34.37 6.09 -8.37
N THR A 853 -33.22 6.22 -9.06
CA THR A 853 -32.98 7.34 -10.00
C THR A 853 -33.36 7.03 -11.43
N LYS A 854 -33.28 5.74 -11.85
CA LYS A 854 -33.49 5.33 -13.24
C LYS A 854 -34.57 4.27 -13.44
N PHE A 855 -35.17 3.79 -12.37
CA PHE A 855 -36.25 2.81 -12.42
C PHE A 855 -37.22 3.02 -11.26
N LEU A 856 -38.42 2.45 -11.38
CA LEU A 856 -39.45 2.49 -10.37
C LEU A 856 -39.80 1.04 -10.00
N PRO A 857 -39.27 0.51 -8.85
CA PRO A 857 -39.55 -0.87 -8.46
C PRO A 857 -41.03 -1.05 -8.15
N LYS A 858 -41.58 -2.19 -8.60
CA LYS A 858 -42.93 -2.66 -8.22
C LYS A 858 -42.73 -3.93 -7.40
N PHE A 859 -43.19 -3.93 -6.16
CA PHE A 859 -42.93 -5.02 -5.22
C PHE A 859 -44.15 -5.24 -4.32
N SER A 860 -44.39 -6.49 -3.92
CA SER A 860 -45.41 -6.86 -2.94
C SER A 860 -44.77 -7.29 -1.61
N LYS A 861 -43.47 -7.57 -1.61
CA LYS A 861 -42.74 -7.99 -0.41
C LYS A 861 -41.42 -7.25 -0.31
N ALA A 862 -40.98 -7.04 0.95
CA ALA A 862 -39.60 -6.63 1.24
C ALA A 862 -38.99 -7.61 2.23
N ARG A 863 -37.72 -7.94 2.05
CA ARG A 863 -36.97 -8.74 2.99
C ARG A 863 -35.70 -7.99 3.37
N VAL A 864 -35.48 -7.81 4.66
CA VAL A 864 -34.35 -7.12 5.23
C VAL A 864 -33.54 -8.12 6.03
N TYR A 865 -32.25 -8.26 5.72
CA TYR A 865 -31.35 -9.09 6.49
C TYR A 865 -30.45 -8.21 7.36
N GLY A 866 -30.26 -8.60 8.62
CA GLY A 866 -29.51 -7.80 9.57
C GLY A 866 -29.69 -8.28 11.00
N TYR A 867 -29.07 -7.55 11.92
CA TYR A 867 -29.23 -7.73 13.38
C TYR A 867 -29.88 -6.50 13.99
N GLY A 868 -30.72 -6.69 15.02
CA GLY A 868 -31.41 -5.59 15.69
C GLY A 868 -32.55 -4.98 14.84
N LEU A 869 -33.25 -5.83 14.07
CA LEU A 869 -34.35 -5.41 13.18
C LEU A 869 -35.71 -5.30 13.90
N GLU A 870 -35.78 -5.63 15.19
CA GLU A 870 -36.99 -5.52 15.98
C GLU A 870 -37.44 -4.06 16.07
N GLY A 871 -38.70 -3.80 15.76
CA GLY A 871 -39.25 -2.44 15.76
C GLY A 871 -38.83 -1.54 14.59
N MET A 872 -38.09 -2.07 13.60
CA MET A 872 -37.80 -1.32 12.38
C MET A 872 -39.08 -0.94 11.66
N SER A 873 -39.23 0.30 11.20
CA SER A 873 -40.30 0.71 10.29
C SER A 873 -39.81 0.79 8.85
N PHE A 874 -40.65 0.36 7.90
CA PHE A 874 -40.42 0.39 6.47
C PHE A 874 -41.31 1.43 5.85
N LYS A 875 -40.75 2.44 5.21
CA LYS A 875 -41.44 3.58 4.64
C LYS A 875 -41.23 3.68 3.14
N ILE A 876 -42.25 4.09 2.42
CA ILE A 876 -42.20 4.40 0.99
C ILE A 876 -42.51 5.88 0.77
N LYS A 877 -41.94 6.50 -0.27
CA LYS A 877 -42.18 7.90 -0.61
C LYS A 877 -43.21 8.00 -1.71
N LYS A 878 -44.35 8.63 -1.40
CA LYS A 878 -45.42 8.93 -2.35
C LYS A 878 -45.74 10.42 -2.31
N ARG A 879 -45.74 11.10 -3.47
CA ARG A 879 -46.04 12.53 -3.62
C ARG A 879 -45.27 13.45 -2.64
N GLY A 880 -44.02 13.06 -2.33
CA GLY A 880 -43.13 13.81 -1.43
C GLY A 880 -43.25 13.45 0.05
N GLU A 881 -44.22 12.68 0.47
CA GLU A 881 -44.46 12.28 1.86
C GLU A 881 -44.03 10.84 2.12
N TRP A 882 -43.56 10.59 3.35
CA TRP A 882 -43.21 9.26 3.80
C TRP A 882 -44.44 8.56 4.40
N LEU A 883 -44.78 7.38 3.90
CA LEU A 883 -45.89 6.55 4.32
C LEU A 883 -45.36 5.19 4.75
N GLU A 884 -45.85 4.67 5.86
CA GLU A 884 -45.59 3.29 6.31
C GLU A 884 -46.74 2.39 5.83
N PRO A 885 -46.50 1.51 4.81
CA PRO A 885 -47.50 0.59 4.32
C PRO A 885 -47.80 -0.50 5.35
N LYS A 886 -49.06 -0.93 5.43
CA LYS A 886 -49.42 -2.08 6.28
C LYS A 886 -48.74 -3.33 5.72
N ALA A 887 -48.16 -4.16 6.60
CA ALA A 887 -47.52 -5.41 6.22
C ALA A 887 -47.76 -6.50 7.26
N VAL A 888 -47.86 -7.76 6.81
CA VAL A 888 -47.66 -8.92 7.66
C VAL A 888 -46.18 -9.08 7.87
N ARG A 889 -45.74 -9.13 9.13
CA ARG A 889 -44.34 -9.18 9.54
C ARG A 889 -43.95 -10.58 9.98
N LYS A 890 -42.85 -11.11 9.45
CA LYS A 890 -42.22 -12.33 9.94
C LYS A 890 -40.78 -12.02 10.32
N THR A 891 -40.48 -12.08 11.60
CA THR A 891 -39.15 -11.78 12.14
C THR A 891 -38.43 -13.08 12.50
N GLU A 892 -37.17 -13.18 12.07
CA GLU A 892 -36.22 -14.22 12.46
C GLU A 892 -34.97 -13.51 13.07
N LYS A 893 -34.02 -14.28 13.65
CA LYS A 893 -32.87 -13.70 14.35
C LYS A 893 -32.04 -12.70 13.47
N TYR A 894 -31.95 -12.96 12.18
CA TYR A 894 -31.15 -12.17 11.23
C TYR A 894 -31.94 -11.75 9.99
N SER A 895 -33.25 -11.80 10.03
CA SER A 895 -34.07 -11.32 8.91
C SER A 895 -35.45 -10.85 9.36
N LEU A 896 -36.01 -9.93 8.57
CA LEU A 896 -37.37 -9.45 8.66
C LEU A 896 -38.00 -9.48 7.28
N GLU A 897 -39.09 -10.26 7.14
CA GLU A 897 -39.90 -10.26 5.93
C GLU A 897 -41.17 -9.44 6.16
N LEU A 898 -41.53 -8.62 5.17
CA LEU A 898 -42.71 -7.77 5.12
C LEU A 898 -43.52 -8.20 3.88
N ASP A 899 -44.76 -8.69 4.10
CA ASP A 899 -45.71 -8.97 3.02
C ASP A 899 -46.81 -7.89 3.06
N PHE A 900 -46.90 -7.09 1.99
CA PHE A 900 -47.80 -5.97 1.91
C PHE A 900 -49.20 -6.36 1.42
N GLY A 901 -49.35 -7.59 0.88
CA GLY A 901 -50.62 -8.08 0.34
C GLY A 901 -51.11 -7.34 -0.90
N GLU A 902 -50.40 -6.32 -1.35
CA GLU A 902 -50.66 -5.54 -2.56
C GLU A 902 -49.35 -5.12 -3.23
N SER A 903 -49.44 -4.81 -4.54
CA SER A 903 -48.26 -4.32 -5.25
C SER A 903 -48.03 -2.83 -4.95
N LEU A 904 -46.88 -2.50 -4.40
CA LEU A 904 -46.43 -1.15 -4.09
C LEU A 904 -45.47 -0.67 -5.16
N SER A 905 -45.35 0.65 -5.34
CA SER A 905 -44.27 1.30 -6.07
C SER A 905 -43.84 2.57 -5.37
N SER A 906 -42.56 2.91 -5.40
CA SER A 906 -42.04 4.09 -4.73
C SER A 906 -40.75 4.58 -5.42
N VAL A 907 -40.57 5.91 -5.41
CA VAL A 907 -39.31 6.54 -5.85
C VAL A 907 -38.20 6.43 -4.79
N SER A 908 -38.57 6.12 -3.56
CA SER A 908 -37.62 5.96 -2.45
C SER A 908 -38.20 5.04 -1.37
N VAL A 909 -37.35 4.24 -0.76
CA VAL A 909 -37.64 3.37 0.39
C VAL A 909 -36.74 3.78 1.54
N ARG A 910 -37.29 3.86 2.76
CA ARG A 910 -36.54 4.18 3.98
C ARG A 910 -36.82 3.18 5.09
N LEU A 911 -35.75 2.76 5.74
CA LEU A 911 -35.79 1.93 6.93
C LEU A 911 -35.43 2.81 8.13
N ASP A 912 -36.31 2.93 9.09
CA ASP A 912 -36.03 3.60 10.37
C ASP A 912 -35.91 2.52 11.47
N PHE A 913 -34.81 2.59 12.22
CA PHE A 913 -34.48 1.58 13.24
C PHE A 913 -34.70 2.13 14.64
N VAL A 914 -35.07 1.25 15.56
CA VAL A 914 -35.17 1.58 16.98
C VAL A 914 -33.81 1.38 17.64
N MET A 915 -33.38 2.38 18.40
CA MET A 915 -32.13 2.27 19.16
C MET A 915 -32.20 1.13 20.18
N PRO A 916 -31.26 0.19 20.19
CA PRO A 916 -31.17 -0.80 21.25
C PRO A 916 -30.99 -0.14 22.63
N LYS A 917 -31.66 -0.68 23.67
CA LYS A 917 -31.52 -0.19 25.04
C LYS A 917 -30.09 -0.33 25.59
N ASP A 918 -29.38 -1.38 25.19
CA ASP A 918 -27.96 -1.54 25.45
C ASP A 918 -27.19 -0.96 24.26
N ARG A 919 -26.54 0.18 24.47
CA ARG A 919 -25.71 0.87 23.45
C ARG A 919 -24.50 0.04 22.98
N LYS A 920 -24.21 -1.10 23.59
CA LYS A 920 -23.20 -2.07 23.12
C LYS A 920 -23.73 -2.99 22.02
N GLU A 921 -25.05 -3.15 21.91
CA GLU A 921 -25.68 -3.91 20.84
C GLU A 921 -26.07 -2.96 19.69
N MET A 922 -25.32 -3.01 18.62
CA MET A 922 -25.54 -2.16 17.45
C MET A 922 -26.42 -2.85 16.43
N VAL A 923 -27.25 -2.06 15.73
CA VAL A 923 -27.93 -2.51 14.52
C VAL A 923 -26.88 -2.84 13.45
N GLU A 924 -27.09 -3.91 12.71
CA GLU A 924 -26.32 -4.27 11.54
C GLU A 924 -27.29 -4.55 10.39
N LEU A 925 -27.02 -3.99 9.21
CA LEU A 925 -27.77 -4.24 8.00
C LEU A 925 -26.89 -5.02 7.02
N TYR A 926 -27.39 -6.12 6.47
CA TYR A 926 -26.67 -7.02 5.57
C TYR A 926 -27.15 -6.90 4.14
N GLU A 927 -28.45 -7.02 3.88
CA GLU A 927 -29.05 -7.01 2.56
C GLU A 927 -30.46 -6.47 2.62
N ILE A 928 -30.91 -5.80 1.56
CA ILE A 928 -32.28 -5.37 1.34
C ILE A 928 -32.76 -6.00 0.03
N GLU A 929 -33.87 -6.72 0.08
CA GLU A 929 -34.54 -7.30 -1.07
C GLU A 929 -35.91 -6.69 -1.24
N LEU A 930 -36.23 -6.22 -2.45
CA LEU A 930 -37.60 -5.91 -2.89
C LEU A 930 -38.01 -6.99 -3.88
N LEU A 931 -39.17 -7.63 -3.62
CA LEU A 931 -39.65 -8.81 -4.34
C LEU A 931 -41.03 -8.51 -4.96
N GLU A 932 -41.28 -9.03 -6.18
CA GLU A 932 -42.59 -8.89 -6.86
C GLU A 932 -43.74 -9.57 -6.11
#